data_3fe3ccf3b24343ffc2db3667315081f7
#
_entry.id   3fe3ccf3b24343ffc2db3667315081f7
#
_cell.length_a   1.000
_cell.length_b   1.000
_cell.length_c   1.000
_cell.angle_alpha   90.00
_cell.angle_beta   90.00
_cell.angle_gamma   90.00
#
_symmetry.space_group_name_H-M   'P 1'
#
loop_
_entity.id
_entity.type
_entity.pdbx_description
1 polymer ?
#
loop_
_entity_poly.entity_id
_entity_poly.type
_entity_poly.pdbx_seq_one_letter_code
_entity_poly.pdbx_strand_id
1 'polypeptide(L)'
;MTEKRVYTFGNGKAEGNAKMREELGGKGANLAEMNLIGVPVPPGFTITTSCCNEYYEVGQEKIKEILQDEVNAAVKHTEELMNSKFGDVKNPLLVSVRSGARASMPGMMDTILNLGLNDEVAEGLVAKTNNPHFVYDSYRRFVQMYGDVVLEMKPVNKEDIDPFEEIIESVKAERGIKLDKDLSVEELKRLVSLFKAAIKERTGKDFPNDPIEQLWGAICAVFRSWMNERAILYRKMEGIPDEWGTAVSVMAMVFGNMGETSATGVCFSRDAGNGENLFNGEYLVNAQGEDVVAGIRTPQQITKIGSQRWAERAGISEEERAANYPSMEEAMPEIYAQLNDLQDKLEKHYHDMQDMEFTVQEGKLWFLQTRNGKRTGTAMVKIAIDLLHEGMIDEKTAIMRCEPQKLDELLHPVFDKKALMNAKVITQGLPASPGAACGQIVFHADDAQAWHADGHKVIMVRIETSPEDLAGMASAEGILTARGGMTSHAAVVARGMGKCCVSGAGGINVDYKSKTVEIDGTVYKEGDYISLNGSTGQVYAGEVPTKAAELSGDFKELMDLCDKYTKLQVRTNADTPHDAQVARAFGAKGIGLTRTEHMFFEDKKIVAMREMILSDTVEGREKALAKLLPYQKADFKGILEAMDGCPVNIRLLDPPLHEFVPHDLAGQETMAKEMGVDVATIQRRVASLAENNPMLGHRGCRLGITFPEITAMQTRAILSAACELKKEGKNPMPEIMVPLIGILHELKSQKDIIQRVAKEVFAEYGVEVEFEIGTMIEIPRAALTADRIATEAEYFSFGTNDLTQMTFGYSRDDIASFLPVYLDKKILKVDPFQVLDQNGVGQLIKMAVEKGRAVRPTLRTGICGEHGGEPSSVKFCAKVGMDYASCSPFRVPIARLAAAQAAVEE
;
A
#
# COMPACT_ATOMS: atom_id res chain seq x y z
N MET A 1 34.70 5.75 -27.43
CA MET A 1 33.57 6.64 -27.75
C MET A 1 33.08 7.20 -26.45
N THR A 2 33.10 8.51 -26.27
CA THR A 2 32.52 9.16 -25.08
C THR A 2 31.02 8.83 -25.06
N GLU A 3 30.52 8.35 -23.94
CA GLU A 3 29.11 8.05 -23.75
C GLU A 3 28.27 9.33 -23.96
N LYS A 4 27.23 9.25 -24.80
CA LYS A 4 26.36 10.40 -25.07
C LYS A 4 25.54 10.75 -23.83
N ARG A 5 25.54 12.01 -23.45
CA ARG A 5 24.90 12.50 -22.22
C ARG A 5 23.65 13.37 -22.44
N VAL A 6 23.52 13.95 -23.64
CA VAL A 6 22.43 14.89 -23.98
C VAL A 6 21.70 14.39 -25.22
N TYR A 7 20.37 14.27 -25.14
CA TYR A 7 19.51 13.72 -26.17
C TYR A 7 18.46 14.76 -26.57
N THR A 8 18.47 15.18 -27.83
CA THR A 8 17.56 16.20 -28.36
C THR A 8 16.24 15.58 -28.86
N PHE A 9 15.16 16.41 -28.83
CA PHE A 9 13.86 16.08 -29.40
C PHE A 9 13.17 17.36 -29.92
N GLY A 10 12.32 17.18 -30.93
CA GLY A 10 11.52 18.26 -31.49
C GLY A 10 11.17 18.02 -32.96
N ASN A 11 10.06 18.62 -33.39
CA ASN A 11 9.59 18.59 -34.77
C ASN A 11 9.50 17.19 -35.39
N GLY A 12 8.95 16.24 -34.65
CA GLY A 12 8.75 14.86 -35.10
C GLY A 12 10.02 13.99 -35.10
N LYS A 13 11.11 14.47 -34.51
CA LYS A 13 12.39 13.74 -34.40
C LYS A 13 12.85 13.69 -32.95
N ALA A 14 13.50 12.59 -32.58
CA ALA A 14 14.14 12.46 -31.29
C ALA A 14 15.32 11.49 -31.35
N GLU A 15 16.33 11.73 -30.54
CA GLU A 15 17.49 10.84 -30.43
C GLU A 15 17.25 9.73 -29.40
N GLY A 16 16.25 9.89 -28.50
CA GLY A 16 15.81 8.89 -27.54
C GLY A 16 14.45 8.27 -27.92
N ASN A 17 13.97 7.33 -27.12
CA ASN A 17 12.66 6.68 -27.27
C ASN A 17 12.14 6.14 -25.92
N ALA A 18 10.93 5.58 -25.90
CA ALA A 18 10.26 5.07 -24.69
C ALA A 18 11.02 3.96 -23.93
N LYS A 19 11.92 3.22 -24.60
CA LYS A 19 12.71 2.12 -24.00
C LYS A 19 13.89 2.63 -23.17
N MET A 20 14.28 3.89 -23.36
CA MET A 20 15.44 4.50 -22.71
C MET A 20 15.07 5.17 -21.37
N ARG A 21 14.20 4.54 -20.60
CA ARG A 21 13.78 5.06 -19.29
C ARG A 21 14.90 5.11 -18.26
N GLU A 22 15.85 4.20 -18.37
CA GLU A 22 16.98 4.16 -17.46
C GLU A 22 17.89 5.37 -17.63
N GLU A 23 18.13 5.78 -18.86
CA GLU A 23 19.01 6.89 -19.22
C GLU A 23 18.30 8.25 -19.18
N LEU A 24 17.08 8.33 -19.75
CA LEU A 24 16.36 9.59 -19.95
C LEU A 24 15.32 9.88 -18.85
N GLY A 25 15.16 8.95 -17.90
CA GLY A 25 14.04 9.00 -16.98
C GLY A 25 12.69 8.81 -17.66
N GLY A 26 11.63 8.66 -16.89
CA GLY A 26 10.29 8.46 -17.46
C GLY A 26 9.81 9.65 -18.30
N LYS A 27 10.07 10.87 -17.86
CA LYS A 27 9.64 12.09 -18.55
C LYS A 27 10.39 12.29 -19.86
N GLY A 28 11.71 12.21 -19.85
CA GLY A 28 12.53 12.40 -21.04
C GLY A 28 12.28 11.34 -22.12
N ALA A 29 12.15 10.08 -21.72
CA ALA A 29 11.82 8.98 -22.62
C ALA A 29 10.45 9.18 -23.30
N ASN A 30 9.43 9.62 -22.53
CA ASN A 30 8.11 9.87 -23.10
C ASN A 30 8.05 11.14 -23.96
N LEU A 31 8.80 12.21 -23.64
CA LEU A 31 8.92 13.38 -24.50
C LEU A 31 9.52 13.01 -25.86
N ALA A 32 10.58 12.20 -25.88
CA ALA A 32 11.17 11.68 -27.08
C ALA A 32 10.17 10.84 -27.90
N GLU A 33 9.50 9.88 -27.24
CA GLU A 33 8.53 9.00 -27.88
C GLU A 33 7.35 9.75 -28.48
N MET A 34 6.75 10.70 -27.75
CA MET A 34 5.66 11.55 -28.25
C MET A 34 6.07 12.28 -29.53
N ASN A 35 7.30 12.80 -29.60
CA ASN A 35 7.81 13.42 -30.83
C ASN A 35 7.85 12.42 -31.99
N LEU A 36 8.40 11.21 -31.77
CA LEU A 36 8.53 10.18 -32.79
C LEU A 36 7.20 9.73 -33.37
N ILE A 37 6.17 9.68 -32.56
CA ILE A 37 4.81 9.32 -32.98
C ILE A 37 3.99 10.52 -33.49
N GLY A 38 4.58 11.71 -33.59
CA GLY A 38 3.96 12.90 -34.16
C GLY A 38 2.96 13.61 -33.24
N VAL A 39 3.09 13.47 -31.92
CA VAL A 39 2.39 14.33 -30.96
C VAL A 39 3.13 15.66 -30.85
N PRO A 40 2.43 16.81 -30.86
CA PRO A 40 3.06 18.12 -30.79
C PRO A 40 3.67 18.35 -29.39
N VAL A 41 4.99 18.29 -29.31
CA VAL A 41 5.77 18.54 -28.09
C VAL A 41 6.71 19.71 -28.33
N PRO A 42 6.83 20.68 -27.41
CA PRO A 42 7.82 21.73 -27.55
C PRO A 42 9.23 21.15 -27.65
N PRO A 43 10.07 21.62 -28.60
CA PRO A 43 11.44 21.14 -28.73
C PRO A 43 12.28 21.33 -27.46
N GLY A 44 13.27 20.45 -27.31
CA GLY A 44 14.16 20.49 -26.16
C GLY A 44 15.19 19.35 -26.17
N PHE A 45 15.73 19.08 -25.01
CA PHE A 45 16.69 18.00 -24.80
C PHE A 45 16.61 17.44 -23.37
N THR A 46 17.14 16.24 -23.20
CA THR A 46 17.22 15.57 -21.90
C THR A 46 18.67 15.21 -21.58
N ILE A 47 19.14 15.60 -20.41
CA ILE A 47 20.41 15.20 -19.81
C ILE A 47 20.15 13.92 -19.00
N THR A 48 21.02 12.91 -19.16
CA THR A 48 20.81 11.57 -18.64
C THR A 48 20.85 11.47 -17.12
N THR A 49 20.24 10.43 -16.57
CA THR A 49 20.23 10.10 -15.12
C THR A 49 21.65 9.85 -14.58
N SER A 50 22.55 9.30 -15.40
CA SER A 50 23.96 9.07 -15.03
C SER A 50 24.69 10.38 -14.70
N CYS A 51 24.33 11.49 -15.35
CA CYS A 51 24.90 12.81 -15.06
C CYS A 51 24.52 13.32 -13.67
N CYS A 52 23.37 12.91 -13.12
CA CYS A 52 22.99 13.21 -11.75
C CYS A 52 23.96 12.54 -10.75
N ASN A 53 24.27 11.27 -10.97
CA ASN A 53 25.23 10.57 -10.11
C ASN A 53 26.62 11.17 -10.23
N GLU A 54 27.06 11.46 -11.47
CA GLU A 54 28.33 12.14 -11.74
C GLU A 54 28.40 13.53 -11.08
N TYR A 55 27.28 14.29 -11.04
CA TYR A 55 27.18 15.56 -10.32
C TYR A 55 27.53 15.42 -8.83
N TYR A 56 27.05 14.38 -8.17
CA TYR A 56 27.37 14.14 -6.76
C TYR A 56 28.82 13.68 -6.52
N GLU A 57 29.45 13.10 -7.53
CA GLU A 57 30.87 12.70 -7.45
C GLU A 57 31.83 13.86 -7.70
N VAL A 58 31.56 14.68 -8.73
CA VAL A 58 32.53 15.69 -9.20
C VAL A 58 32.16 17.12 -8.82
N GLY A 59 30.92 17.38 -8.42
CA GLY A 59 30.41 18.70 -8.05
C GLY A 59 30.00 19.59 -9.23
N GLN A 60 29.38 20.74 -8.89
CA GLN A 60 28.71 21.63 -9.83
C GLN A 60 29.61 22.18 -10.93
N GLU A 61 30.79 22.68 -10.60
CA GLU A 61 31.68 23.31 -11.60
C GLU A 61 32.19 22.27 -12.60
N LYS A 62 32.53 21.08 -12.13
CA LYS A 62 33.11 20.05 -12.97
C LYS A 62 32.06 19.40 -13.89
N ILE A 63 30.83 19.15 -13.41
CA ILE A 63 29.76 18.64 -14.28
C ILE A 63 29.40 19.61 -15.37
N LYS A 64 29.45 20.91 -15.09
CA LYS A 64 29.29 21.97 -16.10
C LYS A 64 30.34 21.89 -17.20
N GLU A 65 31.62 21.79 -16.85
CA GLU A 65 32.74 21.62 -17.82
C GLU A 65 32.49 20.38 -18.70
N ILE A 66 32.05 19.28 -18.12
CA ILE A 66 31.82 18.00 -18.81
C ILE A 66 30.69 18.09 -19.82
N LEU A 67 29.59 18.77 -19.48
CA LEU A 67 28.36 18.82 -20.27
C LEU A 67 28.27 20.03 -21.19
N GLN A 68 29.11 21.04 -21.02
CA GLN A 68 28.98 22.36 -21.67
C GLN A 68 28.83 22.28 -23.20
N ASP A 69 29.64 21.50 -23.88
CA ASP A 69 29.61 21.42 -25.35
C ASP A 69 28.33 20.77 -25.86
N GLU A 70 27.90 19.66 -25.22
CA GLU A 70 26.66 18.99 -25.60
C GLU A 70 25.41 19.83 -25.28
N VAL A 71 25.39 20.50 -24.14
CA VAL A 71 24.28 21.39 -23.74
C VAL A 71 24.19 22.60 -24.67
N ASN A 72 25.30 23.25 -24.99
CA ASN A 72 25.32 24.38 -25.94
C ASN A 72 24.83 23.98 -27.33
N ALA A 73 25.24 22.81 -27.81
CA ALA A 73 24.75 22.28 -29.09
C ALA A 73 23.25 21.98 -29.06
N ALA A 74 22.72 21.43 -27.94
CA ALA A 74 21.33 21.15 -27.78
C ALA A 74 20.46 22.42 -27.64
N VAL A 75 20.95 23.44 -26.94
CA VAL A 75 20.32 24.76 -26.88
C VAL A 75 20.21 25.36 -28.29
N LYS A 76 21.29 25.37 -29.04
CA LYS A 76 21.30 25.88 -30.42
C LYS A 76 20.33 25.10 -31.31
N HIS A 77 20.26 23.79 -31.18
CA HIS A 77 19.28 23.00 -31.93
C HIS A 77 17.84 23.37 -31.57
N THR A 78 17.54 23.60 -30.28
CA THR A 78 16.23 24.06 -29.82
C THR A 78 15.89 25.46 -30.37
N GLU A 79 16.88 26.38 -30.40
CA GLU A 79 16.75 27.72 -30.99
C GLU A 79 16.36 27.64 -32.48
N GLU A 80 17.02 26.79 -33.24
CA GLU A 80 16.75 26.57 -34.66
C GLU A 80 15.32 26.04 -34.89
N LEU A 81 14.87 25.07 -34.09
CA LEU A 81 13.52 24.50 -34.18
C LEU A 81 12.41 25.49 -33.79
N MET A 82 12.69 26.36 -32.83
CA MET A 82 11.74 27.40 -32.36
C MET A 82 11.83 28.69 -33.13
N ASN A 83 12.81 28.84 -34.02
CA ASN A 83 13.12 30.08 -34.74
C ASN A 83 13.22 31.26 -33.76
N SER A 84 13.86 31.09 -32.66
CA SER A 84 14.06 32.07 -31.59
C SER A 84 15.38 31.82 -30.88
N LYS A 85 15.90 32.78 -30.10
CA LYS A 85 17.24 32.66 -29.54
C LYS A 85 17.20 32.87 -28.03
N PHE A 86 17.89 31.99 -27.31
CA PHE A 86 17.99 32.06 -25.84
C PHE A 86 18.75 33.31 -25.43
N GLY A 87 18.11 34.20 -24.65
CA GLY A 87 18.64 35.49 -24.23
C GLY A 87 18.58 36.62 -25.27
N ASP A 88 17.98 36.40 -26.45
CA ASP A 88 17.81 37.45 -27.42
C ASP A 88 16.69 38.43 -26.95
N VAL A 89 16.96 39.73 -27.08
CA VAL A 89 16.00 40.78 -26.68
C VAL A 89 14.80 40.86 -27.62
N LYS A 90 15.04 40.66 -28.92
CA LYS A 90 13.99 40.87 -29.93
C LYS A 90 13.07 39.66 -30.12
N ASN A 91 13.63 38.49 -30.06
CA ASN A 91 12.93 37.23 -30.29
C ASN A 91 13.38 36.16 -29.32
N PRO A 92 13.12 36.32 -28.01
CA PRO A 92 13.64 35.45 -26.98
C PRO A 92 13.06 34.02 -27.06
N LEU A 93 13.89 33.03 -26.89
CA LEU A 93 13.53 31.70 -26.49
C LEU A 93 13.52 31.65 -24.94
N LEU A 94 12.43 31.23 -24.35
CA LEU A 94 12.40 30.86 -22.93
C LEU A 94 12.33 29.34 -22.80
N VAL A 95 12.91 28.79 -21.74
CA VAL A 95 12.93 27.35 -21.49
C VAL A 95 12.47 27.01 -20.08
N SER A 96 11.99 25.79 -19.91
CA SER A 96 11.78 25.15 -18.61
C SER A 96 12.84 24.11 -18.37
N VAL A 97 13.21 23.90 -17.10
CA VAL A 97 14.12 22.86 -16.65
C VAL A 97 13.35 21.98 -15.65
N ARG A 98 13.19 20.73 -16.00
CA ARG A 98 12.33 19.79 -15.29
C ARG A 98 13.06 18.52 -14.90
N SER A 99 12.78 18.01 -13.71
CA SER A 99 13.26 16.68 -13.27
C SER A 99 12.54 15.53 -14.00
N GLY A 100 13.22 14.42 -14.17
CA GLY A 100 12.66 13.22 -14.79
C GLY A 100 13.31 11.94 -14.24
N ALA A 101 12.85 11.44 -13.08
CA ALA A 101 13.31 10.16 -12.55
C ALA A 101 12.75 8.98 -13.36
N ARG A 102 13.36 7.78 -13.21
CA ARG A 102 12.87 6.53 -13.83
C ARG A 102 11.48 6.17 -13.34
N ALA A 103 11.21 6.38 -12.04
CA ALA A 103 9.89 6.25 -11.44
C ALA A 103 9.21 7.62 -11.30
N SER A 104 7.87 7.63 -11.37
CA SER A 104 7.09 8.85 -11.16
C SER A 104 7.14 9.27 -9.69
N MET A 105 7.62 10.47 -9.42
CA MET A 105 7.74 11.07 -8.07
C MET A 105 7.05 12.45 -8.04
N PRO A 106 5.70 12.50 -8.04
CA PRO A 106 4.96 13.76 -8.18
C PRO A 106 5.23 14.72 -7.03
N GLY A 107 5.62 15.96 -7.35
CA GLY A 107 5.86 17.02 -6.35
C GLY A 107 7.14 16.84 -5.49
N MET A 108 7.90 15.77 -5.71
CA MET A 108 9.08 15.47 -4.88
C MET A 108 10.34 16.21 -5.33
N MET A 109 10.45 16.53 -6.61
CA MET A 109 11.61 17.19 -7.20
C MET A 109 11.22 18.52 -7.87
N ASP A 110 12.21 19.36 -8.07
CA ASP A 110 12.01 20.73 -8.48
C ASP A 110 11.86 20.89 -9.99
N THR A 111 11.17 21.98 -10.38
CA THR A 111 10.99 22.44 -11.76
C THR A 111 11.21 23.94 -11.76
N ILE A 112 11.89 24.46 -12.78
CA ILE A 112 12.07 25.90 -12.99
C ILE A 112 11.53 26.27 -14.36
N LEU A 113 10.66 27.31 -14.40
CA LEU A 113 10.01 27.79 -15.61
C LEU A 113 10.54 29.17 -16.00
N ASN A 114 10.33 29.55 -17.24
CA ASN A 114 10.59 30.89 -17.78
C ASN A 114 12.07 31.34 -17.75
N LEU A 115 13.00 30.37 -17.79
CA LEU A 115 14.42 30.73 -17.89
C LEU A 115 14.73 31.49 -19.17
N GLY A 116 15.63 32.42 -19.06
CA GLY A 116 15.99 33.37 -20.15
C GLY A 116 15.46 34.76 -19.94
N LEU A 117 14.53 34.98 -18.98
CA LEU A 117 14.05 36.30 -18.63
C LEU A 117 15.08 37.10 -17.80
N ASN A 118 15.28 38.34 -18.21
CA ASN A 118 15.96 39.40 -17.48
C ASN A 118 15.27 40.74 -17.84
N ASP A 119 15.74 41.85 -17.34
CA ASP A 119 15.07 43.13 -17.53
C ASP A 119 14.98 43.52 -19.01
N GLU A 120 16.04 43.29 -19.79
CA GLU A 120 16.08 43.65 -21.23
C GLU A 120 15.21 42.70 -22.06
N VAL A 121 15.27 41.39 -21.79
CA VAL A 121 14.45 40.37 -22.46
C VAL A 121 12.98 40.57 -22.15
N ALA A 122 12.61 40.97 -20.93
CA ALA A 122 11.23 41.26 -20.57
C ALA A 122 10.68 42.44 -21.36
N GLU A 123 11.39 43.56 -21.47
CA GLU A 123 10.98 44.70 -22.30
C GLU A 123 10.87 44.31 -23.78
N GLY A 124 11.80 43.50 -24.29
CA GLY A 124 11.72 42.99 -25.66
C GLY A 124 10.51 42.11 -25.90
N LEU A 125 10.20 41.24 -24.94
CA LEU A 125 9.04 40.36 -25.01
C LEU A 125 7.72 41.15 -24.91
N VAL A 126 7.65 42.21 -24.11
CA VAL A 126 6.52 43.17 -24.10
C VAL A 126 6.32 43.81 -25.48
N ALA A 127 7.39 44.28 -26.11
CA ALA A 127 7.31 44.84 -27.45
C ALA A 127 6.82 43.81 -28.49
N LYS A 128 7.20 42.54 -28.36
CA LYS A 128 6.80 41.48 -29.27
C LYS A 128 5.34 41.02 -29.06
N THR A 129 4.91 40.84 -27.82
CA THR A 129 3.60 40.28 -27.49
C THR A 129 2.51 41.35 -27.33
N ASN A 130 2.89 42.60 -27.11
CA ASN A 130 1.99 43.68 -26.72
C ASN A 130 1.15 43.35 -25.48
N ASN A 131 1.68 42.49 -24.61
CA ASN A 131 1.03 42.00 -23.38
C ASN A 131 1.97 42.14 -22.17
N PRO A 132 2.12 43.33 -21.62
CA PRO A 132 3.03 43.56 -20.50
C PRO A 132 2.60 42.81 -19.23
N HIS A 133 1.32 42.54 -19.01
CA HIS A 133 0.82 41.81 -17.86
C HIS A 133 1.35 40.37 -17.88
N PHE A 134 1.17 39.67 -19.02
CA PHE A 134 1.72 38.32 -19.22
C PHE A 134 3.23 38.26 -18.97
N VAL A 135 3.99 39.20 -19.53
CA VAL A 135 5.45 39.20 -19.44
C VAL A 135 5.91 39.38 -17.99
N TYR A 136 5.37 40.39 -17.29
CA TYR A 136 5.78 40.69 -15.93
C TYR A 136 5.25 39.70 -14.90
N ASP A 137 4.08 39.08 -15.10
CA ASP A 137 3.65 37.97 -14.29
C ASP A 137 4.57 36.75 -14.45
N SER A 138 4.94 36.41 -15.70
CA SER A 138 5.91 35.35 -15.98
C SER A 138 7.28 35.64 -15.39
N TYR A 139 7.71 36.91 -15.42
CA TYR A 139 8.99 37.32 -14.86
C TYR A 139 9.00 37.26 -13.34
N ARG A 140 7.94 37.75 -12.70
CA ARG A 140 7.76 37.65 -11.24
C ARG A 140 7.82 36.21 -10.79
N ARG A 141 7.07 35.29 -11.43
CA ARG A 141 7.06 33.84 -11.13
C ARG A 141 8.44 33.25 -11.32
N PHE A 142 9.16 33.61 -12.35
CA PHE A 142 10.52 33.12 -12.59
C PHE A 142 11.49 33.55 -11.50
N VAL A 143 11.49 34.81 -11.09
CA VAL A 143 12.38 35.32 -10.02
C VAL A 143 12.05 34.64 -8.69
N GLN A 144 10.78 34.46 -8.37
CA GLN A 144 10.32 33.73 -7.19
C GLN A 144 10.82 32.29 -7.21
N MET A 145 10.52 31.55 -8.26
CA MET A 145 10.87 30.14 -8.41
C MET A 145 12.39 29.91 -8.42
N TYR A 146 13.12 30.78 -9.10
CA TYR A 146 14.60 30.70 -9.13
C TYR A 146 15.20 31.00 -7.76
N GLY A 147 14.67 31.99 -7.06
CA GLY A 147 15.07 32.33 -5.69
C GLY A 147 14.82 31.19 -4.71
N ASP A 148 13.65 30.59 -4.78
CA ASP A 148 13.25 29.49 -3.92
C ASP A 148 14.04 28.19 -4.21
N VAL A 149 14.12 27.79 -5.48
CA VAL A 149 14.68 26.48 -5.88
C VAL A 149 16.18 26.53 -6.10
N VAL A 150 16.69 27.50 -6.84
CA VAL A 150 18.10 27.56 -7.24
C VAL A 150 18.96 28.21 -6.17
N LEU A 151 18.49 29.30 -5.60
CA LEU A 151 19.21 30.07 -4.57
C LEU A 151 18.84 29.65 -3.14
N GLU A 152 17.91 28.70 -2.99
CA GLU A 152 17.49 28.08 -1.72
C GLU A 152 16.99 29.10 -0.68
N MET A 153 16.32 30.13 -1.12
CA MET A 153 15.72 31.15 -0.27
C MET A 153 14.47 30.59 0.40
N LYS A 154 14.66 29.85 1.49
CA LYS A 154 13.60 29.20 2.27
C LYS A 154 13.24 30.00 3.52
N PRO A 155 12.06 29.78 4.12
CA PRO A 155 11.76 30.26 5.46
C PRO A 155 12.81 29.78 6.47
N VAL A 156 13.08 30.60 7.48
CA VAL A 156 14.07 30.26 8.53
C VAL A 156 13.54 29.11 9.41
N ASN A 157 12.24 29.12 9.73
CA ASN A 157 11.56 28.05 10.45
C ASN A 157 10.46 27.46 9.57
N LYS A 158 10.12 26.18 9.76
CA LYS A 158 9.05 25.50 8.99
C LYS A 158 7.65 26.12 9.15
N GLU A 159 7.45 26.88 10.21
CA GLU A 159 6.18 27.56 10.51
C GLU A 159 6.11 29.00 9.97
N ASP A 160 7.22 29.54 9.48
CA ASP A 160 7.28 30.88 8.93
C ASP A 160 6.65 30.90 7.51
N ILE A 161 6.04 32.05 7.18
CA ILE A 161 5.49 32.28 5.83
C ILE A 161 6.65 32.36 4.83
N ASP A 162 6.41 31.85 3.61
CA ASP A 162 7.36 31.96 2.51
C ASP A 162 7.72 33.43 2.28
N PRO A 163 9.01 33.79 2.17
CA PRO A 163 9.43 35.17 2.03
C PRO A 163 8.86 35.90 0.80
N PHE A 164 8.65 35.18 -0.29
CA PHE A 164 8.07 35.74 -1.49
C PHE A 164 6.55 35.94 -1.32
N GLU A 165 5.86 35.02 -0.70
CA GLU A 165 4.44 35.15 -0.39
C GLU A 165 4.18 36.32 0.56
N GLU A 166 5.03 36.54 1.56
CA GLU A 166 4.94 37.69 2.46
C GLU A 166 5.01 39.04 1.66
N ILE A 167 5.91 39.11 0.67
CA ILE A 167 6.05 40.31 -0.18
C ILE A 167 4.82 40.46 -1.10
N ILE A 168 4.32 39.37 -1.71
CA ILE A 168 3.12 39.40 -2.55
C ILE A 168 1.92 39.86 -1.74
N GLU A 169 1.67 39.32 -0.59
CA GLU A 169 0.53 39.69 0.26
C GLU A 169 0.63 41.13 0.76
N SER A 170 1.83 41.64 1.02
CA SER A 170 2.01 43.04 1.39
C SER A 170 1.62 44.01 0.24
N VAL A 171 2.00 43.68 -1.01
CA VAL A 171 1.64 44.48 -2.19
C VAL A 171 0.16 44.36 -2.47
N LYS A 172 -0.45 43.18 -2.35
CA LYS A 172 -1.89 42.98 -2.53
C LYS A 172 -2.72 43.73 -1.49
N ALA A 173 -2.26 43.75 -0.25
CA ALA A 173 -2.94 44.46 0.84
C ALA A 173 -3.08 45.95 0.62
N GLU A 174 -2.14 46.60 -0.05
CA GLU A 174 -2.17 48.04 -0.35
C GLU A 174 -3.42 48.45 -1.14
N ARG A 175 -3.97 47.62 -2.02
CA ARG A 175 -5.19 47.83 -2.80
C ARG A 175 -6.35 46.89 -2.45
N GLY A 176 -6.20 46.02 -1.50
CA GLY A 176 -7.22 45.03 -1.15
C GLY A 176 -7.44 43.95 -2.22
N ILE A 177 -6.39 43.61 -2.98
CA ILE A 177 -6.41 42.60 -4.03
C ILE A 177 -6.44 41.20 -3.37
N LYS A 178 -7.27 40.31 -3.91
CA LYS A 178 -7.35 38.91 -3.40
C LYS A 178 -6.62 37.91 -4.28
N LEU A 179 -6.61 38.12 -5.58
CA LEU A 179 -6.04 37.15 -6.53
C LEU A 179 -4.85 37.79 -7.29
N ASP A 180 -3.80 37.01 -7.49
CA ASP A 180 -2.59 37.46 -8.21
C ASP A 180 -2.88 37.96 -9.62
N LYS A 181 -3.88 37.39 -10.30
CA LYS A 181 -4.30 37.84 -11.66
C LYS A 181 -4.80 39.26 -11.71
N ASP A 182 -5.20 39.85 -10.58
CA ASP A 182 -5.75 41.20 -10.48
C ASP A 182 -4.67 42.25 -10.18
N LEU A 183 -3.40 41.81 -10.06
CA LEU A 183 -2.24 42.70 -9.95
C LEU A 183 -2.05 43.52 -11.23
N SER A 184 -1.78 44.79 -11.09
CA SER A 184 -1.44 45.66 -12.23
C SER A 184 -0.02 45.40 -12.74
N VAL A 185 0.27 45.89 -13.96
CA VAL A 185 1.63 45.80 -14.54
C VAL A 185 2.67 46.48 -13.66
N GLU A 186 2.33 47.64 -13.07
CA GLU A 186 3.20 48.38 -12.17
C GLU A 186 3.50 47.59 -10.88
N GLU A 187 2.50 46.92 -10.33
CA GLU A 187 2.68 46.07 -9.15
C GLU A 187 3.52 44.84 -9.48
N LEU A 188 3.32 44.20 -10.63
CA LEU A 188 4.14 43.08 -11.10
C LEU A 188 5.60 43.50 -11.30
N LYS A 189 5.86 44.65 -11.91
CA LYS A 189 7.21 45.25 -12.04
C LYS A 189 7.84 45.49 -10.66
N ARG A 190 7.06 46.05 -9.75
CA ARG A 190 7.49 46.30 -8.36
C ARG A 190 7.82 45.00 -7.64
N LEU A 191 7.01 43.93 -7.77
CA LEU A 191 7.28 42.63 -7.20
C LEU A 191 8.60 42.03 -7.71
N VAL A 192 8.88 42.10 -9.01
CA VAL A 192 10.17 41.64 -9.58
C VAL A 192 11.34 42.33 -8.88
N SER A 193 11.25 43.67 -8.68
CA SER A 193 12.28 44.46 -8.03
C SER A 193 12.44 44.11 -6.54
N LEU A 194 11.33 43.93 -5.83
CA LEU A 194 11.34 43.54 -4.42
C LEU A 194 11.90 42.12 -4.21
N PHE A 195 11.54 41.21 -5.08
CA PHE A 195 12.07 39.82 -5.06
C PHE A 195 13.58 39.79 -5.27
N LYS A 196 14.10 40.50 -6.26
CA LYS A 196 15.54 40.60 -6.49
C LYS A 196 16.27 41.21 -5.29
N ALA A 197 15.69 42.26 -4.68
CA ALA A 197 16.24 42.89 -3.47
C ALA A 197 16.27 41.89 -2.27
N ALA A 198 15.17 41.17 -2.06
CA ALA A 198 15.07 40.17 -1.00
C ALA A 198 16.05 39.00 -1.23
N ILE A 199 16.22 38.54 -2.46
CA ILE A 199 17.23 37.52 -2.83
C ILE A 199 18.61 38.01 -2.42
N LYS A 200 18.99 39.21 -2.82
CA LYS A 200 20.30 39.80 -2.51
C LYS A 200 20.52 39.95 -0.99
N GLU A 201 19.51 40.46 -0.29
CA GLU A 201 19.59 40.66 1.16
C GLU A 201 19.77 39.33 1.93
N ARG A 202 19.00 38.31 1.56
CA ARG A 202 19.00 37.03 2.28
C ARG A 202 20.11 36.07 1.86
N THR A 203 20.47 36.03 0.58
CA THR A 203 21.47 35.09 0.04
C THR A 203 22.85 35.72 -0.18
N GLY A 204 22.96 37.04 -0.18
CA GLY A 204 24.18 37.78 -0.53
C GLY A 204 24.52 37.75 -2.04
N LYS A 205 23.67 37.12 -2.86
CA LYS A 205 23.88 36.98 -4.30
C LYS A 205 22.88 37.84 -5.08
N ASP A 206 23.33 38.38 -6.20
CA ASP A 206 22.40 39.01 -7.14
C ASP A 206 21.64 37.94 -7.95
N PHE A 207 20.41 38.24 -8.35
CA PHE A 207 19.69 37.42 -9.32
C PHE A 207 20.45 37.46 -10.67
N PRO A 208 20.78 36.27 -11.27
CA PRO A 208 21.61 36.24 -12.48
C PRO A 208 20.88 36.81 -13.69
N ASN A 209 21.52 37.79 -14.38
CA ASN A 209 21.00 38.34 -15.61
C ASN A 209 21.41 37.59 -16.87
N ASP A 210 22.49 36.78 -16.82
CA ASP A 210 22.92 35.97 -17.94
C ASP A 210 22.05 34.70 -18.05
N PRO A 211 21.33 34.49 -19.17
CA PRO A 211 20.51 33.31 -19.40
C PRO A 211 21.26 31.98 -19.29
N ILE A 212 22.51 31.96 -19.70
CA ILE A 212 23.35 30.73 -19.60
C ILE A 212 23.67 30.41 -18.13
N GLU A 213 23.95 31.44 -17.32
CA GLU A 213 24.12 31.24 -15.87
C GLU A 213 22.83 30.75 -15.21
N GLN A 214 21.67 31.32 -15.60
CA GLN A 214 20.36 30.85 -15.15
C GLN A 214 20.13 29.38 -15.49
N LEU A 215 20.45 28.96 -16.72
CA LEU A 215 20.27 27.58 -17.20
C LEU A 215 21.11 26.61 -16.39
N TRP A 216 22.40 26.89 -16.16
CA TRP A 216 23.27 26.02 -15.40
C TRP A 216 22.87 25.96 -13.92
N GLY A 217 22.47 27.08 -13.35
CA GLY A 217 21.90 27.11 -11.99
C GLY A 217 20.70 26.19 -11.84
N ALA A 218 19.78 26.23 -12.80
CA ALA A 218 18.58 25.41 -12.82
C ALA A 218 18.89 23.91 -13.03
N ILE A 219 19.77 23.56 -13.97
CA ILE A 219 20.19 22.16 -14.20
C ILE A 219 20.79 21.57 -12.92
N CYS A 220 21.71 22.28 -12.28
CA CYS A 220 22.33 21.83 -11.04
C CYS A 220 21.31 21.75 -9.88
N ALA A 221 20.36 22.67 -9.80
CA ALA A 221 19.30 22.62 -8.79
C ALA A 221 18.40 21.38 -8.95
N VAL A 222 18.08 21.01 -10.18
CA VAL A 222 17.31 19.77 -10.46
C VAL A 222 18.11 18.55 -10.06
N PHE A 223 19.40 18.44 -10.34
CA PHE A 223 20.23 17.34 -9.84
C PHE A 223 20.25 17.31 -8.32
N ARG A 224 20.42 18.47 -7.67
CA ARG A 224 20.42 18.58 -6.20
C ARG A 224 19.08 18.15 -5.60
N SER A 225 17.96 18.39 -6.27
CA SER A 225 16.62 18.04 -5.77
C SER A 225 16.43 16.53 -5.59
N TRP A 226 17.23 15.68 -6.23
CA TRP A 226 17.24 14.24 -6.00
C TRP A 226 17.51 13.86 -4.54
N MET A 227 18.33 14.65 -3.85
CA MET A 227 18.68 14.42 -2.43
C MET A 227 17.93 15.36 -1.46
N ASN A 228 16.85 16.03 -1.89
CA ASN A 228 15.96 16.74 -0.98
C ASN A 228 15.29 15.78 0.00
N GLU A 229 15.01 16.23 1.23
CA GLU A 229 14.38 15.41 2.28
C GLU A 229 13.10 14.73 1.82
N ARG A 230 12.21 15.47 1.14
CA ARG A 230 10.95 14.94 0.59
C ARG A 230 11.18 13.87 -0.48
N ALA A 231 12.18 14.05 -1.34
CA ALA A 231 12.51 13.07 -2.38
C ALA A 231 13.14 11.80 -1.78
N ILE A 232 14.01 11.94 -0.78
CA ILE A 232 14.59 10.83 -0.03
C ILE A 232 13.48 10.04 0.69
N LEU A 233 12.57 10.74 1.39
CA LEU A 233 11.48 10.09 2.10
C LEU A 233 10.58 9.31 1.14
N TYR A 234 10.18 9.94 0.03
CA TYR A 234 9.36 9.28 -0.99
C TYR A 234 10.04 8.04 -1.58
N ARG A 235 11.33 8.13 -1.92
CA ARG A 235 12.08 6.97 -2.41
C ARG A 235 12.17 5.85 -1.39
N LYS A 236 12.35 6.18 -0.10
CA LYS A 236 12.31 5.18 0.99
C LYS A 236 10.95 4.47 1.04
N MET A 237 9.84 5.21 0.94
CA MET A 237 8.49 4.66 0.98
C MET A 237 8.18 3.76 -0.23
N GLU A 238 8.65 4.15 -1.40
CA GLU A 238 8.37 3.45 -2.67
C GLU A 238 9.45 2.41 -3.04
N GLY A 239 10.47 2.24 -2.22
CA GLY A 239 11.57 1.30 -2.48
C GLY A 239 12.44 1.66 -3.69
N ILE A 240 12.52 2.95 -4.04
CA ILE A 240 13.29 3.44 -5.19
C ILE A 240 14.77 3.60 -4.80
N PRO A 241 15.72 2.96 -5.50
CA PRO A 241 17.14 3.06 -5.20
C PRO A 241 17.71 4.46 -5.35
N ASP A 242 18.57 4.87 -4.44
CA ASP A 242 19.20 6.20 -4.46
C ASP A 242 20.13 6.39 -5.67
N GLU A 243 20.74 5.31 -6.16
CA GLU A 243 21.67 5.29 -7.29
C GLU A 243 21.01 5.47 -8.66
N TRP A 244 19.68 5.51 -8.73
CA TRP A 244 18.99 5.73 -10.01
C TRP A 244 19.18 7.14 -10.55
N GLY A 245 19.31 8.15 -9.70
CA GLY A 245 19.43 9.54 -10.11
C GLY A 245 18.18 10.09 -10.80
N THR A 246 18.25 11.35 -11.20
CA THR A 246 17.21 12.00 -12.01
C THR A 246 17.81 12.52 -13.33
N ALA A 247 17.07 12.39 -14.42
CA ALA A 247 17.36 13.12 -15.64
C ALA A 247 16.89 14.56 -15.53
N VAL A 248 17.43 15.43 -16.37
CA VAL A 248 17.02 16.82 -16.50
C VAL A 248 16.50 17.05 -17.91
N SER A 249 15.24 17.43 -18.05
CA SER A 249 14.65 17.80 -19.33
C SER A 249 14.56 19.32 -19.45
N VAL A 250 15.22 19.87 -20.47
CA VAL A 250 15.16 21.29 -20.85
C VAL A 250 14.28 21.40 -22.08
N MET A 251 13.22 22.19 -22.00
CA MET A 251 12.20 22.26 -23.05
C MET A 251 11.78 23.70 -23.30
N ALA A 252 11.54 24.05 -24.56
CA ALA A 252 11.02 25.36 -24.91
C ALA A 252 9.71 25.64 -24.17
N MET A 253 9.57 26.84 -23.65
CA MET A 253 8.34 27.28 -23.01
C MET A 253 7.22 27.50 -24.04
N VAL A 254 6.04 27.05 -23.67
CA VAL A 254 4.76 27.39 -24.29
C VAL A 254 3.83 27.91 -23.20
N PHE A 255 2.98 28.86 -23.52
CA PHE A 255 2.29 29.70 -22.56
C PHE A 255 0.77 29.55 -22.65
N GLY A 256 0.16 29.07 -21.59
CA GLY A 256 -1.29 29.04 -21.44
C GLY A 256 -1.93 30.33 -20.95
N ASN A 257 -1.12 31.34 -20.62
CA ASN A 257 -1.54 32.64 -20.07
C ASN A 257 -1.32 33.83 -21.03
N MET A 258 -1.38 33.56 -22.33
CA MET A 258 -1.27 34.64 -23.35
C MET A 258 -2.61 35.19 -23.79
N GLY A 259 -3.67 35.05 -23.03
CA GLY A 259 -5.00 35.57 -23.30
C GLY A 259 -6.06 34.47 -23.46
N GLU A 260 -7.26 34.83 -23.89
CA GLU A 260 -8.44 33.97 -23.91
C GLU A 260 -8.38 32.81 -24.93
N THR A 261 -7.44 32.86 -25.89
CA THR A 261 -7.19 31.75 -26.83
C THR A 261 -6.10 30.79 -26.34
N SER A 262 -5.63 31.00 -25.13
CA SER A 262 -4.60 30.20 -24.47
C SER A 262 -5.17 29.53 -23.23
N ALA A 263 -4.70 28.33 -22.96
CA ALA A 263 -5.16 27.52 -21.83
C ALA A 263 -4.08 26.53 -21.40
N THR A 264 -4.22 25.96 -20.22
CA THR A 264 -3.44 24.83 -19.76
C THR A 264 -4.32 23.82 -19.06
N GLY A 265 -3.97 22.55 -19.05
CA GLY A 265 -4.78 21.51 -18.41
C GLY A 265 -4.09 20.17 -18.27
N VAL A 266 -4.80 19.31 -17.57
CA VAL A 266 -4.45 17.89 -17.39
C VAL A 266 -5.64 17.04 -17.80
N CYS A 267 -5.36 15.92 -18.45
CA CYS A 267 -6.43 15.02 -18.90
C CYS A 267 -6.00 13.55 -18.82
N PHE A 268 -7.02 12.70 -18.78
CA PHE A 268 -6.90 11.26 -18.64
C PHE A 268 -7.70 10.58 -19.74
N SER A 269 -7.13 9.61 -20.42
CA SER A 269 -7.84 8.84 -21.44
C SER A 269 -9.00 8.03 -20.89
N ARG A 270 -8.92 7.62 -19.62
CA ARG A 270 -9.99 6.94 -18.86
C ARG A 270 -10.10 7.53 -17.47
N ASP A 271 -11.22 7.31 -16.78
CA ASP A 271 -11.41 7.77 -15.40
C ASP A 271 -10.49 6.99 -14.44
N ALA A 272 -9.58 7.70 -13.80
CA ALA A 272 -8.62 7.13 -12.87
C ALA A 272 -9.23 6.63 -11.55
N GLY A 273 -10.45 7.05 -11.25
CA GLY A 273 -11.17 6.70 -10.01
C GLY A 273 -12.04 5.47 -10.12
N ASN A 274 -12.68 5.26 -11.28
CA ASN A 274 -13.64 4.17 -11.47
C ASN A 274 -13.36 3.30 -12.71
N GLY A 275 -12.41 3.68 -13.57
CA GLY A 275 -12.00 2.94 -14.76
C GLY A 275 -12.92 3.11 -15.97
N GLU A 276 -13.92 3.98 -15.90
CA GLU A 276 -14.81 4.23 -17.05
C GLU A 276 -14.00 4.69 -18.26
N ASN A 277 -14.27 4.09 -19.43
CA ASN A 277 -13.65 4.52 -20.68
C ASN A 277 -14.28 5.85 -21.15
N LEU A 278 -13.93 6.91 -20.43
CA LEU A 278 -14.39 8.27 -20.66
C LEU A 278 -13.19 9.19 -20.60
N PHE A 279 -12.91 9.87 -21.71
CA PHE A 279 -11.95 10.97 -21.75
C PHE A 279 -12.39 12.07 -20.79
N ASN A 280 -11.52 12.46 -19.86
CA ASN A 280 -11.84 13.41 -18.81
C ASN A 280 -10.62 14.24 -18.44
N GLY A 281 -10.83 15.31 -17.69
CA GLY A 281 -9.78 16.19 -17.22
C GLY A 281 -10.24 17.59 -16.98
N GLU A 282 -9.30 18.46 -16.65
CA GLU A 282 -9.55 19.84 -16.26
C GLU A 282 -8.63 20.80 -16.99
N TYR A 283 -9.12 22.00 -17.27
CA TYR A 283 -8.36 23.06 -17.91
C TYR A 283 -8.70 24.44 -17.34
N LEU A 284 -7.77 25.36 -17.49
CA LEU A 284 -7.96 26.79 -17.16
C LEU A 284 -7.58 27.62 -18.36
N VAL A 285 -8.48 28.55 -18.76
CA VAL A 285 -8.19 29.57 -19.75
C VAL A 285 -7.31 30.63 -19.13
N ASN A 286 -6.38 31.16 -19.92
CA ASN A 286 -5.45 32.21 -19.54
C ASN A 286 -4.75 31.90 -18.19
N ALA A 287 -4.07 30.77 -18.14
CA ALA A 287 -3.42 30.25 -16.93
C ALA A 287 -2.13 29.49 -17.24
N GLN A 288 -1.25 29.38 -16.26
CA GLN A 288 -0.09 28.48 -16.30
C GLN A 288 -0.41 27.16 -15.58
N GLY A 289 0.41 26.13 -15.80
CA GLY A 289 0.20 24.79 -15.21
C GLY A 289 0.10 24.79 -13.69
N GLU A 290 0.84 25.67 -13.03
CA GLU A 290 0.81 25.85 -11.57
C GLU A 290 -0.58 26.25 -11.07
N ASP A 291 -1.30 27.07 -11.83
CA ASP A 291 -2.63 27.57 -11.44
C ASP A 291 -3.68 26.44 -11.40
N VAL A 292 -3.52 25.41 -12.23
CA VAL A 292 -4.40 24.23 -12.22
C VAL A 292 -4.19 23.40 -10.94
N VAL A 293 -2.93 23.25 -10.54
CA VAL A 293 -2.54 22.41 -9.38
C VAL A 293 -2.80 23.14 -8.06
N ALA A 294 -2.60 24.46 -8.03
CA ALA A 294 -2.74 25.26 -6.81
C ALA A 294 -4.19 25.40 -6.31
N GLY A 295 -5.19 25.10 -7.14
CA GLY A 295 -6.59 25.17 -6.74
C GLY A 295 -7.13 26.58 -6.45
N ILE A 296 -6.40 27.61 -6.87
CA ILE A 296 -6.77 29.05 -6.65
C ILE A 296 -7.98 29.44 -7.48
N ARG A 297 -8.15 28.83 -8.63
CA ARG A 297 -9.28 29.02 -9.56
C ARG A 297 -9.99 27.68 -9.73
N THR A 298 -11.33 27.68 -9.87
CA THR A 298 -12.10 26.48 -10.20
C THR A 298 -11.80 26.08 -11.65
N PRO A 299 -11.17 24.93 -11.90
CA PRO A 299 -10.93 24.46 -13.25
C PRO A 299 -12.23 24.09 -13.97
N GLN A 300 -12.25 24.26 -15.27
CA GLN A 300 -13.33 23.80 -16.15
C GLN A 300 -13.02 22.41 -16.66
N GLN A 301 -14.08 21.63 -16.97
CA GLN A 301 -13.94 20.28 -17.44
C GLN A 301 -13.64 20.22 -18.95
N ILE A 302 -12.88 19.22 -19.38
CA ILE A 302 -12.51 19.02 -20.79
C ILE A 302 -13.72 18.62 -21.62
N THR A 303 -14.52 17.65 -21.17
CA THR A 303 -15.68 17.14 -21.89
C THR A 303 -16.98 17.76 -21.40
N LYS A 304 -17.96 17.90 -22.28
CA LYS A 304 -19.31 18.39 -21.93
C LYS A 304 -19.98 17.48 -20.90
N ILE A 305 -19.91 16.17 -21.08
CA ILE A 305 -20.45 15.22 -20.12
C ILE A 305 -19.77 15.31 -18.76
N GLY A 306 -18.46 15.52 -18.70
CA GLY A 306 -17.73 15.77 -17.48
C GLY A 306 -18.18 17.05 -16.78
N SER A 307 -18.37 18.14 -17.54
CA SER A 307 -18.88 19.41 -17.05
C SER A 307 -20.31 19.29 -16.49
N GLN A 308 -21.18 18.57 -17.16
CA GLN A 308 -22.56 18.30 -16.69
C GLN A 308 -22.57 17.49 -15.40
N ARG A 309 -21.82 16.40 -15.32
CA ARG A 309 -21.66 15.60 -14.10
C ARG A 309 -21.04 16.39 -12.93
N TRP A 310 -20.11 17.31 -13.23
CA TRP A 310 -19.54 18.19 -12.22
C TRP A 310 -20.58 19.19 -11.70
N ALA A 311 -21.36 19.83 -12.59
CA ALA A 311 -22.40 20.79 -12.24
C ALA A 311 -23.51 20.14 -11.40
N GLU A 312 -23.95 18.94 -11.77
CA GLU A 312 -24.94 18.17 -11.00
C GLU A 312 -24.45 17.94 -9.57
N ARG A 313 -23.21 17.51 -9.39
CA ARG A 313 -22.61 17.29 -8.06
C ARG A 313 -22.42 18.58 -7.26
N ALA A 314 -22.16 19.71 -7.95
CA ALA A 314 -22.01 21.02 -7.33
C ALA A 314 -23.36 21.73 -7.07
N GLY A 315 -24.48 21.19 -7.54
CA GLY A 315 -25.79 21.79 -7.43
C GLY A 315 -25.98 23.04 -8.31
N ILE A 316 -25.24 23.11 -9.43
CA ILE A 316 -25.26 24.24 -10.40
C ILE A 316 -26.21 23.88 -11.54
N SER A 317 -27.06 24.84 -11.97
CA SER A 317 -27.95 24.63 -13.10
C SER A 317 -27.21 24.52 -14.44
N GLU A 318 -27.80 23.84 -15.44
CA GLU A 318 -27.20 23.74 -16.79
C GLU A 318 -27.00 25.10 -17.45
N GLU A 319 -27.90 26.04 -17.19
CA GLU A 319 -27.79 27.43 -17.72
C GLU A 319 -26.59 28.15 -17.14
N GLU A 320 -26.41 28.03 -15.83
CA GLU A 320 -25.25 28.62 -15.13
C GLU A 320 -23.94 27.90 -15.51
N ARG A 321 -23.97 26.58 -15.64
CA ARG A 321 -22.83 25.77 -16.09
C ARG A 321 -22.36 26.21 -17.48
N ALA A 322 -23.29 26.29 -18.43
CA ALA A 322 -22.98 26.64 -19.81
C ALA A 322 -22.47 28.07 -19.95
N ALA A 323 -22.98 29.00 -19.11
CA ALA A 323 -22.58 30.40 -19.14
C ALA A 323 -21.21 30.66 -18.46
N ASN A 324 -20.97 30.01 -17.30
CA ASN A 324 -19.82 30.36 -16.45
C ASN A 324 -18.74 29.28 -16.41
N TYR A 325 -19.07 28.01 -16.74
CA TYR A 325 -18.18 26.89 -16.68
C TYR A 325 -18.27 25.98 -17.92
N PRO A 326 -18.17 26.55 -19.14
CA PRO A 326 -18.24 25.76 -20.35
C PRO A 326 -17.09 24.75 -20.40
N SER A 327 -17.35 23.55 -20.91
CA SER A 327 -16.29 22.59 -21.17
C SER A 327 -15.35 23.05 -22.28
N MET A 328 -14.15 22.47 -22.37
CA MET A 328 -13.25 22.73 -23.51
C MET A 328 -13.91 22.31 -24.84
N GLU A 329 -14.67 21.23 -24.84
CA GLU A 329 -15.47 20.78 -25.98
C GLU A 329 -16.41 21.88 -26.51
N GLU A 330 -16.98 22.70 -25.63
CA GLU A 330 -17.85 23.82 -25.97
C GLU A 330 -17.08 25.11 -26.27
N ALA A 331 -16.05 25.42 -25.49
CA ALA A 331 -15.32 26.69 -25.57
C ALA A 331 -14.20 26.71 -26.64
N MET A 332 -13.56 25.54 -26.87
CA MET A 332 -12.42 25.38 -27.80
C MET A 332 -12.58 24.10 -28.63
N PRO A 333 -13.64 23.95 -29.45
CA PRO A 333 -13.99 22.69 -30.10
C PRO A 333 -12.92 22.13 -31.02
N GLU A 334 -12.17 22.97 -31.74
CA GLU A 334 -11.08 22.53 -32.62
C GLU A 334 -9.88 21.97 -31.82
N ILE A 335 -9.56 22.57 -30.68
CA ILE A 335 -8.51 22.10 -29.77
C ILE A 335 -8.95 20.82 -29.09
N TYR A 336 -10.22 20.76 -28.65
CA TYR A 336 -10.77 19.55 -28.05
C TYR A 336 -10.72 18.37 -29.03
N ALA A 337 -11.09 18.57 -30.29
CA ALA A 337 -11.03 17.52 -31.30
C ALA A 337 -9.59 16.99 -31.49
N GLN A 338 -8.61 17.89 -31.58
CA GLN A 338 -7.20 17.50 -31.67
C GLN A 338 -6.72 16.75 -30.41
N LEU A 339 -7.10 17.27 -29.24
CA LEU A 339 -6.73 16.67 -27.95
C LEU A 339 -7.31 15.26 -27.82
N ASN A 340 -8.59 15.09 -28.21
CA ASN A 340 -9.27 13.80 -28.19
C ASN A 340 -8.63 12.78 -29.15
N ASP A 341 -8.27 13.17 -30.36
CA ASP A 341 -7.58 12.29 -31.30
C ASP A 341 -6.18 11.88 -30.80
N LEU A 342 -5.48 12.81 -30.17
CA LEU A 342 -4.12 12.57 -29.66
C LEU A 342 -4.13 11.70 -28.39
N GLN A 343 -5.11 11.88 -27.49
CA GLN A 343 -5.23 11.00 -26.32
C GLN A 343 -5.53 9.55 -26.72
N ASP A 344 -6.40 9.35 -27.69
CA ASP A 344 -6.71 8.01 -28.24
C ASP A 344 -5.48 7.38 -28.90
N LYS A 345 -4.71 8.16 -29.65
CA LYS A 345 -3.44 7.73 -30.25
C LYS A 345 -2.41 7.33 -29.19
N LEU A 346 -2.29 8.10 -28.10
CA LEU A 346 -1.36 7.81 -27.01
C LEU A 346 -1.77 6.55 -26.24
N GLU A 347 -3.06 6.39 -25.90
CA GLU A 347 -3.56 5.19 -25.22
C GLU A 347 -3.30 3.94 -26.08
N LYS A 348 -3.58 3.98 -27.39
CA LYS A 348 -3.32 2.88 -28.33
C LYS A 348 -1.83 2.58 -28.49
N HIS A 349 -0.99 3.61 -28.48
CA HIS A 349 0.46 3.44 -28.60
C HIS A 349 1.09 2.81 -27.36
N TYR A 350 0.70 3.27 -26.17
CA TYR A 350 1.23 2.75 -24.92
C TYR A 350 0.46 1.51 -24.42
N HIS A 351 -0.64 1.16 -25.06
CA HIS A 351 -1.55 0.08 -24.65
C HIS A 351 -2.02 0.18 -23.20
N ASP A 352 -2.10 1.40 -22.66
CA ASP A 352 -2.52 1.68 -21.30
C ASP A 352 -3.13 3.08 -21.19
N MET A 353 -4.00 3.26 -20.18
CA MET A 353 -4.55 4.56 -19.79
C MET A 353 -3.44 5.59 -19.62
N GLN A 354 -3.63 6.77 -20.21
CA GLN A 354 -2.68 7.87 -20.17
C GLN A 354 -3.16 9.03 -19.31
N ASP A 355 -2.23 9.58 -18.56
CA ASP A 355 -2.29 10.85 -17.83
C ASP A 355 -1.41 11.86 -18.59
N MET A 356 -2.01 12.97 -19.05
CA MET A 356 -1.42 13.90 -19.99
C MET A 356 -1.49 15.32 -19.49
N GLU A 357 -0.39 16.06 -19.64
CA GLU A 357 -0.34 17.51 -19.42
C GLU A 357 -0.25 18.22 -20.75
N PHE A 358 -1.07 19.25 -20.96
CA PHE A 358 -1.10 20.01 -22.20
C PHE A 358 -1.21 21.52 -21.97
N THR A 359 -0.79 22.28 -22.97
CA THR A 359 -0.94 23.73 -23.02
C THR A 359 -1.42 24.14 -24.42
N VAL A 360 -2.34 25.09 -24.46
CA VAL A 360 -2.79 25.76 -25.68
C VAL A 360 -2.21 27.15 -25.68
N GLN A 361 -1.35 27.44 -26.61
CA GLN A 361 -0.81 28.80 -26.83
C GLN A 361 -1.41 29.40 -28.09
N GLU A 362 -2.21 30.46 -27.94
CA GLU A 362 -2.83 31.19 -29.06
C GLU A 362 -3.47 30.24 -30.10
N GLY A 363 -4.29 29.29 -29.63
CA GLY A 363 -4.99 28.32 -30.45
C GLY A 363 -4.13 27.15 -30.97
N LYS A 364 -2.90 27.01 -30.52
CA LYS A 364 -2.02 25.88 -30.86
C LYS A 364 -1.82 24.92 -29.68
N LEU A 365 -2.16 23.68 -29.88
CA LEU A 365 -2.04 22.63 -28.84
C LEU A 365 -0.61 22.10 -28.73
N TRP A 366 -0.15 21.90 -27.49
CA TRP A 366 1.13 21.31 -27.15
C TRP A 366 0.99 20.33 -25.99
N PHE A 367 1.65 19.16 -26.06
CA PHE A 367 1.77 18.22 -24.97
C PHE A 367 3.07 18.44 -24.22
N LEU A 368 2.98 18.51 -22.90
CA LEU A 368 4.12 18.72 -22.02
C LEU A 368 4.62 17.45 -21.36
N GLN A 369 3.70 16.48 -21.20
CA GLN A 369 3.99 15.20 -20.56
C GLN A 369 2.91 14.19 -20.89
N THR A 370 3.28 12.92 -20.99
CA THR A 370 2.40 11.77 -20.88
C THR A 370 3.02 10.72 -19.97
N ARG A 371 2.15 10.00 -19.29
CA ARG A 371 2.55 8.85 -18.45
C ARG A 371 1.38 7.89 -18.32
N ASN A 372 1.67 6.62 -17.93
CA ASN A 372 0.62 5.70 -17.54
C ASN A 372 -0.09 6.26 -16.30
N GLY A 373 -1.41 6.38 -16.36
CA GLY A 373 -2.20 7.03 -15.33
C GLY A 373 -2.17 6.25 -14.01
N LYS A 374 -1.85 6.94 -12.90
CA LYS A 374 -2.10 6.42 -11.57
C LYS A 374 -3.61 6.27 -11.38
N ARG A 375 -4.02 5.16 -10.77
CA ARG A 375 -5.44 4.80 -10.66
C ARG A 375 -5.75 4.05 -9.37
N THR A 376 -7.01 4.07 -8.96
CA THR A 376 -7.49 3.29 -7.82
C THR A 376 -7.49 1.80 -8.12
N GLY A 377 -7.63 0.95 -7.09
CA GLY A 377 -7.76 -0.51 -7.27
C GLY A 377 -8.95 -0.89 -8.15
N THR A 378 -10.08 -0.22 -8.00
CA THR A 378 -11.28 -0.42 -8.85
C THR A 378 -10.99 -0.09 -10.30
N ALA A 379 -10.43 1.07 -10.58
CA ALA A 379 -10.06 1.48 -11.93
C ALA A 379 -9.00 0.56 -12.55
N MET A 380 -8.04 0.11 -11.76
CA MET A 380 -6.99 -0.81 -12.19
C MET A 380 -7.55 -2.11 -12.76
N VAL A 381 -8.44 -2.75 -12.01
CA VAL A 381 -9.07 -4.02 -12.45
C VAL A 381 -9.94 -3.79 -13.68
N LYS A 382 -10.81 -2.78 -13.64
CA LYS A 382 -11.70 -2.48 -14.76
C LYS A 382 -10.91 -2.15 -16.04
N ILE A 383 -9.93 -1.27 -15.97
CA ILE A 383 -9.11 -0.89 -17.15
C ILE A 383 -8.34 -2.09 -17.70
N ALA A 384 -7.78 -2.96 -16.84
CA ALA A 384 -7.07 -4.15 -17.31
C ALA A 384 -7.99 -5.09 -18.10
N ILE A 385 -9.20 -5.32 -17.61
CA ILE A 385 -10.20 -6.18 -18.28
C ILE A 385 -10.75 -5.51 -19.55
N ASP A 386 -11.06 -4.22 -19.51
CA ASP A 386 -11.53 -3.49 -20.70
C ASP A 386 -10.48 -3.51 -21.81
N LEU A 387 -9.21 -3.23 -21.51
CA LEU A 387 -8.12 -3.28 -22.49
C LEU A 387 -7.89 -4.69 -23.07
N LEU A 388 -8.11 -5.73 -22.26
CA LEU A 388 -8.09 -7.12 -22.71
C LEU A 388 -9.24 -7.38 -23.70
N HIS A 389 -10.45 -6.99 -23.39
CA HIS A 389 -11.63 -7.15 -24.27
C HIS A 389 -11.51 -6.34 -25.56
N GLU A 390 -10.89 -5.17 -25.49
CA GLU A 390 -10.60 -4.32 -26.66
C GLU A 390 -9.47 -4.91 -27.53
N GLY A 391 -8.78 -5.96 -27.07
CA GLY A 391 -7.65 -6.59 -27.78
C GLY A 391 -6.37 -5.76 -27.80
N MET A 392 -6.29 -4.75 -26.93
CA MET A 392 -5.09 -3.93 -26.80
C MET A 392 -3.97 -4.63 -26.03
N ILE A 393 -4.30 -5.52 -25.11
CA ILE A 393 -3.36 -6.32 -24.32
C ILE A 393 -3.80 -7.77 -24.28
N ASP A 394 -2.87 -8.66 -23.98
CA ASP A 394 -3.15 -10.07 -23.74
C ASP A 394 -3.45 -10.37 -22.28
N GLU A 395 -3.90 -11.59 -21.98
CA GLU A 395 -4.25 -12.03 -20.63
C GLU A 395 -3.06 -11.92 -19.65
N LYS A 396 -1.86 -12.25 -20.10
CA LYS A 396 -0.65 -12.17 -19.30
C LYS A 396 -0.34 -10.72 -18.90
N THR A 397 -0.45 -9.82 -19.85
CA THR A 397 -0.26 -8.38 -19.61
C THR A 397 -1.32 -7.84 -18.66
N ALA A 398 -2.59 -8.27 -18.79
CA ALA A 398 -3.66 -7.87 -17.89
C ALA A 398 -3.35 -8.29 -16.43
N ILE A 399 -2.90 -9.53 -16.22
CA ILE A 399 -2.47 -10.04 -14.91
C ILE A 399 -1.29 -9.23 -14.35
N MET A 400 -0.27 -8.97 -15.19
CA MET A 400 0.95 -8.28 -14.76
C MET A 400 0.76 -6.80 -14.44
N ARG A 401 -0.23 -6.15 -15.03
CA ARG A 401 -0.54 -4.73 -14.76
C ARG A 401 -1.31 -4.48 -13.47
N CYS A 402 -1.94 -5.49 -12.92
CA CYS A 402 -2.63 -5.37 -11.66
C CYS A 402 -1.65 -5.49 -10.49
N GLU A 403 -1.62 -4.46 -9.63
CA GLU A 403 -0.80 -4.45 -8.42
C GLU A 403 -1.56 -5.19 -7.31
N PRO A 404 -1.02 -6.33 -6.80
CA PRO A 404 -1.76 -7.14 -5.83
C PRO A 404 -2.20 -6.38 -4.58
N GLN A 405 -1.37 -5.47 -4.07
CA GLN A 405 -1.68 -4.66 -2.89
C GLN A 405 -2.92 -3.77 -3.07
N LYS A 406 -3.16 -3.28 -4.29
CA LYS A 406 -4.34 -2.43 -4.58
C LYS A 406 -5.66 -3.18 -4.55
N LEU A 407 -5.64 -4.52 -4.59
CA LEU A 407 -6.86 -5.31 -4.42
C LEU A 407 -7.45 -5.16 -3.01
N ASP A 408 -6.66 -4.81 -2.00
CA ASP A 408 -7.16 -4.51 -0.66
C ASP A 408 -8.25 -3.44 -0.67
N GLU A 409 -8.15 -2.44 -1.54
CA GLU A 409 -9.15 -1.37 -1.68
C GLU A 409 -10.53 -1.90 -2.11
N LEU A 410 -10.58 -3.06 -2.77
CA LEU A 410 -11.79 -3.67 -3.29
C LEU A 410 -12.46 -4.62 -2.29
N LEU A 411 -11.75 -5.04 -1.27
CA LEU A 411 -12.16 -6.11 -0.36
C LEU A 411 -12.72 -5.59 0.96
N HIS A 412 -12.47 -4.31 1.27
CA HIS A 412 -12.85 -3.70 2.54
C HIS A 412 -13.75 -2.49 2.35
N PRO A 413 -14.62 -2.16 3.35
CA PRO A 413 -15.40 -0.93 3.33
C PRO A 413 -14.53 0.31 3.19
N VAL A 414 -15.05 1.34 2.53
CA VAL A 414 -14.37 2.62 2.32
C VAL A 414 -15.23 3.77 2.83
N PHE A 415 -14.62 4.90 3.18
CA PHE A 415 -15.36 6.09 3.56
C PHE A 415 -16.00 6.78 2.36
N ASP A 416 -17.12 7.45 2.60
CA ASP A 416 -17.64 8.42 1.64
C ASP A 416 -16.64 9.58 1.47
N LYS A 417 -16.21 9.81 0.25
CA LYS A 417 -15.14 10.78 -0.07
C LYS A 417 -15.48 12.20 0.38
N LYS A 418 -16.75 12.64 0.23
CA LYS A 418 -17.18 13.99 0.62
C LYS A 418 -17.18 14.16 2.14
N ALA A 419 -17.65 13.15 2.85
CA ALA A 419 -17.66 13.16 4.31
C ALA A 419 -16.23 13.14 4.88
N LEU A 420 -15.34 12.35 4.27
CA LEU A 420 -13.94 12.25 4.69
C LEU A 420 -13.19 13.57 4.55
N MET A 421 -13.43 14.35 3.49
CA MET A 421 -12.79 15.66 3.29
C MET A 421 -13.06 16.67 4.41
N ASN A 422 -14.19 16.52 5.10
CA ASN A 422 -14.58 17.40 6.21
C ASN A 422 -14.30 16.78 7.59
N ALA A 423 -13.76 15.56 7.63
CA ALA A 423 -13.50 14.85 8.87
C ALA A 423 -12.22 15.37 9.56
N LYS A 424 -12.29 15.57 10.89
CA LYS A 424 -11.15 16.02 11.68
C LYS A 424 -10.35 14.80 12.13
N VAL A 425 -9.08 14.70 11.71
CA VAL A 425 -8.11 13.71 12.24
C VAL A 425 -7.81 14.08 13.70
N ILE A 426 -7.93 13.12 14.62
CA ILE A 426 -7.68 13.29 16.04
C ILE A 426 -6.45 12.52 16.55
N THR A 427 -6.04 11.47 15.84
CA THR A 427 -4.77 10.77 16.10
C THR A 427 -4.42 9.89 14.90
N GLN A 428 -3.21 9.34 14.94
CA GLN A 428 -2.71 8.41 13.94
C GLN A 428 -1.96 7.26 14.61
N GLY A 429 -2.20 6.04 14.11
CA GLY A 429 -1.48 4.82 14.46
C GLY A 429 -0.97 4.11 13.22
N LEU A 430 -0.63 2.85 13.37
CA LEU A 430 -0.20 1.99 12.26
C LEU A 430 -1.43 1.47 11.50
N PRO A 431 -1.39 1.42 10.16
CA PRO A 431 -2.46 0.85 9.33
C PRO A 431 -2.45 -0.69 9.43
N ALA A 432 -2.93 -1.22 10.55
CA ALA A 432 -2.75 -2.62 10.93
C ALA A 432 -3.66 -3.58 10.16
N SER A 433 -4.88 -3.17 9.82
CA SER A 433 -5.78 -3.91 8.94
C SER A 433 -6.63 -2.93 8.13
N PRO A 434 -6.70 -3.09 6.80
CA PRO A 434 -7.31 -2.10 5.92
C PRO A 434 -8.83 -1.96 6.14
N GLY A 435 -9.41 -0.94 5.51
CA GLY A 435 -10.82 -0.64 5.54
C GLY A 435 -11.18 0.61 6.32
N ALA A 436 -12.44 0.98 6.25
CA ALA A 436 -13.04 2.08 6.97
C ALA A 436 -14.05 1.55 7.98
N ALA A 437 -14.00 2.01 9.21
CA ALA A 437 -14.95 1.67 10.25
C ALA A 437 -15.45 2.93 10.96
N CYS A 438 -16.70 2.92 11.35
CA CYS A 438 -17.32 3.96 12.15
C CYS A 438 -18.22 3.33 13.22
N GLY A 439 -18.15 3.81 14.43
CA GLY A 439 -18.98 3.30 15.52
C GLY A 439 -18.76 4.01 16.84
N GLN A 440 -19.52 3.56 17.83
CA GLN A 440 -19.44 4.05 19.20
C GLN A 440 -18.32 3.34 19.96
N ILE A 441 -17.58 4.09 20.74
CA ILE A 441 -16.47 3.58 21.55
C ILE A 441 -17.00 2.60 22.61
N VAL A 442 -16.36 1.44 22.68
CA VAL A 442 -16.50 0.47 23.77
C VAL A 442 -15.12 0.00 24.22
N PHE A 443 -14.97 -0.32 25.50
CA PHE A 443 -13.66 -0.64 26.08
C PHE A 443 -13.49 -2.12 26.44
N HIS A 444 -14.56 -2.88 26.53
CA HIS A 444 -14.52 -4.30 26.90
C HIS A 444 -15.17 -5.17 25.82
N ALA A 445 -14.67 -6.39 25.70
CA ALA A 445 -15.17 -7.35 24.72
C ALA A 445 -16.66 -7.69 24.94
N ASP A 446 -17.08 -7.82 26.21
CA ASP A 446 -18.47 -8.11 26.56
C ASP A 446 -19.40 -6.94 26.19
N ASP A 447 -18.96 -5.68 26.41
CA ASP A 447 -19.72 -4.50 25.99
C ASP A 447 -19.84 -4.45 24.46
N ALA A 448 -18.77 -4.79 23.72
CA ALA A 448 -18.82 -4.85 22.26
C ALA A 448 -19.86 -5.84 21.76
N GLN A 449 -19.92 -7.03 22.37
CA GLN A 449 -20.90 -8.06 22.02
C GLN A 449 -22.33 -7.63 22.36
N ALA A 450 -22.53 -7.11 23.57
CA ALA A 450 -23.86 -6.66 24.04
C ALA A 450 -24.41 -5.53 23.17
N TRP A 451 -23.60 -4.51 22.91
CA TRP A 451 -24.02 -3.37 22.09
C TRP A 451 -24.27 -3.76 20.64
N HIS A 452 -23.44 -4.66 20.10
CA HIS A 452 -23.67 -5.17 18.75
C HIS A 452 -24.97 -5.98 18.66
N ALA A 453 -25.28 -6.80 19.67
CA ALA A 453 -26.54 -7.54 19.74
C ALA A 453 -27.76 -6.61 19.81
N ASP A 454 -27.62 -5.42 20.42
CA ASP A 454 -28.63 -4.37 20.46
C ASP A 454 -28.68 -3.51 19.17
N GLY A 455 -27.86 -3.85 18.16
CA GLY A 455 -27.85 -3.21 16.84
C GLY A 455 -26.98 -1.97 16.73
N HIS A 456 -26.11 -1.71 17.70
CA HIS A 456 -25.16 -0.62 17.65
C HIS A 456 -23.91 -1.02 16.84
N LYS A 457 -23.36 -0.07 16.11
CA LYS A 457 -22.03 -0.19 15.53
C LYS A 457 -21.02 0.27 16.54
N VAL A 458 -20.02 -0.56 16.86
CA VAL A 458 -19.05 -0.26 17.90
C VAL A 458 -17.62 -0.30 17.39
N ILE A 459 -16.78 0.55 17.95
CA ILE A 459 -15.32 0.53 17.82
C ILE A 459 -14.74 0.11 19.16
N MET A 460 -14.02 -0.99 19.19
CA MET A 460 -13.37 -1.48 20.39
C MET A 460 -12.03 -0.77 20.58
N VAL A 461 -11.90 -0.05 21.71
CA VAL A 461 -10.70 0.73 22.05
C VAL A 461 -9.99 0.09 23.23
N ARG A 462 -8.76 -0.33 23.01
CA ARG A 462 -7.96 -1.07 23.99
C ARG A 462 -6.56 -0.46 24.14
N ILE A 463 -5.89 -0.70 25.26
CA ILE A 463 -4.44 -0.49 25.35
C ILE A 463 -3.74 -1.47 24.43
N GLU A 464 -4.07 -2.74 24.53
CA GLU A 464 -3.68 -3.85 23.67
C GLU A 464 -4.76 -4.93 23.72
N THR A 465 -4.85 -5.80 22.71
CA THR A 465 -5.82 -6.91 22.73
C THR A 465 -5.15 -8.22 23.13
N SER A 466 -5.94 -9.11 23.71
CA SER A 466 -5.57 -10.48 24.07
C SER A 466 -6.50 -11.48 23.38
N PRO A 467 -6.20 -12.78 23.40
CA PRO A 467 -7.10 -13.81 22.89
C PRO A 467 -8.51 -13.80 23.50
N GLU A 468 -8.66 -13.32 24.71
CA GLU A 468 -9.96 -13.16 25.40
C GLU A 468 -10.85 -12.09 24.75
N ASP A 469 -10.26 -11.16 24.02
CA ASP A 469 -10.98 -10.09 23.33
C ASP A 469 -11.59 -10.53 21.97
N LEU A 470 -11.35 -11.78 21.53
CA LEU A 470 -11.66 -12.28 20.19
C LEU A 470 -13.15 -12.09 19.82
N ALA A 471 -14.05 -12.44 20.73
CA ALA A 471 -15.50 -12.31 20.50
C ALA A 471 -15.95 -10.84 20.40
N GLY A 472 -15.37 -9.97 21.21
CA GLY A 472 -15.57 -8.52 21.12
C GLY A 472 -15.03 -7.92 19.81
N MET A 473 -13.85 -8.35 19.40
CA MET A 473 -13.25 -7.94 18.12
C MET A 473 -14.12 -8.36 16.94
N ALA A 474 -14.68 -9.56 16.96
CA ALA A 474 -15.59 -10.05 15.93
C ALA A 474 -16.88 -9.23 15.84
N SER A 475 -17.41 -8.78 16.97
CA SER A 475 -18.62 -7.97 17.08
C SER A 475 -18.41 -6.50 16.73
N ALA A 476 -17.17 -5.99 16.83
CA ALA A 476 -16.84 -4.60 16.53
C ALA A 476 -16.74 -4.35 15.02
N GLU A 477 -17.03 -3.12 14.58
CA GLU A 477 -16.77 -2.67 13.21
C GLU A 477 -15.28 -2.41 12.97
N GLY A 478 -14.56 -2.00 14.01
CA GLY A 478 -13.14 -1.75 13.97
C GLY A 478 -12.48 -1.76 15.34
N ILE A 479 -11.16 -1.86 15.34
CA ILE A 479 -10.34 -1.96 16.54
C ILE A 479 -9.29 -0.84 16.54
N LEU A 480 -9.17 -0.16 17.70
CA LEU A 480 -8.14 0.84 17.95
C LEU A 480 -7.33 0.43 19.18
N THR A 481 -6.00 0.36 19.05
CA THR A 481 -5.14 0.07 20.19
C THR A 481 -4.07 1.14 20.40
N ALA A 482 -3.79 1.44 21.68
CA ALA A 482 -2.70 2.34 22.08
C ALA A 482 -1.33 1.72 21.79
N ARG A 483 -1.20 0.43 21.95
CA ARG A 483 0.03 -0.34 21.77
C ARG A 483 -0.15 -1.42 20.71
N GLY A 484 0.95 -1.93 20.22
CA GLY A 484 1.02 -3.03 19.27
C GLY A 484 1.52 -2.59 17.90
N GLY A 485 2.28 -3.48 17.25
CA GLY A 485 2.80 -3.31 15.90
C GLY A 485 1.90 -3.97 14.85
N MET A 486 2.37 -4.00 13.62
CA MET A 486 1.70 -4.67 12.48
C MET A 486 1.54 -6.19 12.66
N THR A 487 2.25 -6.78 13.59
CA THR A 487 2.21 -8.21 13.92
C THR A 487 1.60 -8.51 15.30
N SER A 488 1.06 -7.48 15.98
CA SER A 488 0.37 -7.65 17.26
C SER A 488 -0.88 -8.51 17.12
N HIS A 489 -1.38 -9.04 18.23
CA HIS A 489 -2.61 -9.82 18.27
C HIS A 489 -3.78 -9.06 17.62
N ALA A 490 -3.95 -7.77 17.96
CA ALA A 490 -4.98 -6.92 17.35
C ALA A 490 -4.87 -6.89 15.81
N ALA A 491 -3.66 -6.65 15.29
CA ALA A 491 -3.41 -6.54 13.85
C ALA A 491 -3.67 -7.86 13.10
N VAL A 492 -3.18 -8.97 13.63
CA VAL A 492 -3.29 -10.29 13.00
C VAL A 492 -4.73 -10.78 13.00
N VAL A 493 -5.40 -10.69 14.13
CA VAL A 493 -6.79 -11.13 14.29
C VAL A 493 -7.74 -10.25 13.46
N ALA A 494 -7.60 -8.92 13.53
CA ALA A 494 -8.42 -8.02 12.73
C ALA A 494 -8.29 -8.29 11.22
N ARG A 495 -7.06 -8.52 10.72
CA ARG A 495 -6.83 -8.93 9.32
C ARG A 495 -7.49 -10.27 8.99
N GLY A 496 -7.39 -11.23 9.90
CA GLY A 496 -8.06 -12.51 9.72
C GLY A 496 -9.56 -12.38 9.58
N MET A 497 -10.17 -11.48 10.37
CA MET A 497 -11.61 -11.22 10.38
C MET A 497 -12.07 -10.21 9.31
N GLY A 498 -11.17 -9.59 8.55
CA GLY A 498 -11.48 -8.50 7.63
C GLY A 498 -11.99 -7.23 8.32
N LYS A 499 -11.64 -7.03 9.58
CA LYS A 499 -12.03 -5.84 10.37
C LYS A 499 -10.99 -4.75 10.28
N CYS A 500 -11.44 -3.51 10.16
CA CYS A 500 -10.57 -2.34 10.20
C CYS A 500 -9.79 -2.29 11.51
N CYS A 501 -8.47 -2.05 11.46
CA CYS A 501 -7.67 -1.93 12.66
C CYS A 501 -6.62 -0.83 12.51
N VAL A 502 -6.59 0.03 13.52
CA VAL A 502 -5.50 1.00 13.75
C VAL A 502 -4.80 0.60 15.03
N SER A 503 -3.53 0.24 14.94
CA SER A 503 -2.74 -0.27 16.07
C SER A 503 -1.61 0.69 16.43
N GLY A 504 -1.18 0.64 17.71
CA GLY A 504 -0.04 1.44 18.14
C GLY A 504 -0.26 2.96 18.07
N ALA A 505 -1.47 3.43 18.27
CA ALA A 505 -1.79 4.84 18.36
C ALA A 505 -1.30 5.41 19.72
N GLY A 506 0.00 5.64 19.86
CA GLY A 506 0.64 6.04 21.09
C GLY A 506 0.16 7.39 21.68
N GLY A 507 -0.60 8.16 20.92
CA GLY A 507 -1.24 9.41 21.36
C GLY A 507 -2.56 9.21 22.11
N ILE A 508 -3.02 7.97 22.34
CA ILE A 508 -4.23 7.70 23.11
C ILE A 508 -3.92 7.18 24.51
N ASN A 509 -4.69 7.63 25.48
CA ASN A 509 -4.61 7.17 26.87
C ASN A 509 -5.96 6.59 27.32
N VAL A 510 -6.00 5.27 27.50
CA VAL A 510 -7.23 4.52 27.81
C VAL A 510 -7.34 4.32 29.32
N ASP A 511 -8.47 4.73 29.90
CA ASP A 511 -8.84 4.43 31.28
C ASP A 511 -10.10 3.55 31.33
N TYR A 512 -9.90 2.27 31.63
CA TYR A 512 -10.97 1.30 31.72
C TYR A 512 -11.94 1.53 32.87
N LYS A 513 -11.47 2.16 33.97
CA LYS A 513 -12.31 2.39 35.15
C LYS A 513 -13.33 3.50 34.92
N SER A 514 -12.90 4.59 34.31
CA SER A 514 -13.79 5.68 33.94
C SER A 514 -14.49 5.46 32.61
N LYS A 515 -14.13 4.39 31.88
CA LYS A 515 -14.57 4.12 30.50
C LYS A 515 -14.39 5.34 29.58
N THR A 516 -13.15 5.86 29.56
CA THR A 516 -12.77 7.00 28.75
C THR A 516 -11.46 6.75 28.01
N VAL A 517 -11.29 7.46 26.91
CA VAL A 517 -10.01 7.57 26.21
C VAL A 517 -9.70 9.04 25.96
N GLU A 518 -8.51 9.46 26.34
CA GLU A 518 -7.98 10.77 25.99
C GLU A 518 -7.21 10.66 24.69
N ILE A 519 -7.58 11.50 23.71
CA ILE A 519 -6.97 11.57 22.40
C ILE A 519 -6.62 13.04 22.12
N ASP A 520 -5.33 13.35 21.99
CA ASP A 520 -4.82 14.72 21.74
C ASP A 520 -5.44 15.76 22.70
N GLY A 521 -5.47 15.43 24.00
CA GLY A 521 -6.01 16.28 25.05
C GLY A 521 -7.54 16.38 25.12
N THR A 522 -8.26 15.67 24.25
CA THR A 522 -9.74 15.59 24.28
C THR A 522 -10.17 14.25 24.84
N VAL A 523 -11.08 14.28 25.83
CA VAL A 523 -11.60 13.07 26.45
C VAL A 523 -12.87 12.61 25.74
N TYR A 524 -12.83 11.38 25.22
CA TYR A 524 -13.96 10.65 24.65
C TYR A 524 -14.45 9.61 25.65
N LYS A 525 -15.76 9.44 25.73
CA LYS A 525 -16.42 8.48 26.63
C LYS A 525 -16.95 7.29 25.86
N GLU A 526 -17.26 6.22 26.60
CA GLU A 526 -18.02 5.11 26.04
C GLU A 526 -19.32 5.61 25.40
N GLY A 527 -19.59 5.20 24.19
CA GLY A 527 -20.73 5.64 23.39
C GLY A 527 -20.47 6.83 22.46
N ASP A 528 -19.36 7.56 22.60
CA ASP A 528 -18.98 8.61 21.64
C ASP A 528 -18.56 7.99 20.31
N TYR A 529 -18.86 8.66 19.20
CA TYR A 529 -18.52 8.18 17.87
C TYR A 529 -17.09 8.54 17.46
N ILE A 530 -16.39 7.58 16.93
CA ILE A 530 -15.12 7.75 16.19
C ILE A 530 -15.14 6.95 14.92
N SER A 531 -14.26 7.31 13.98
CA SER A 531 -14.09 6.61 12.72
C SER A 531 -12.63 6.26 12.49
N LEU A 532 -12.36 5.05 11.99
CA LEU A 532 -11.02 4.51 11.78
C LEU A 532 -10.76 4.30 10.30
N ASN A 533 -9.60 4.74 9.82
CA ASN A 533 -9.09 4.39 8.50
C ASN A 533 -7.93 3.40 8.65
N GLY A 534 -8.22 2.14 8.54
CA GLY A 534 -7.23 1.08 8.68
C GLY A 534 -6.21 1.03 7.55
N SER A 535 -6.47 1.69 6.42
CA SER A 535 -5.54 1.76 5.28
C SER A 535 -4.49 2.86 5.45
N THR A 536 -4.81 3.93 6.20
CA THR A 536 -3.90 5.07 6.44
C THR A 536 -3.42 5.18 7.89
N GLY A 537 -4.07 4.47 8.81
CA GLY A 537 -3.83 4.57 10.25
C GLY A 537 -4.45 5.80 10.92
N GLN A 538 -5.24 6.59 10.22
CA GLN A 538 -5.87 7.80 10.74
C GLN A 538 -7.13 7.49 11.54
N VAL A 539 -7.35 8.24 12.61
CA VAL A 539 -8.55 8.21 13.44
C VAL A 539 -9.24 9.56 13.35
N TYR A 540 -10.55 9.56 13.13
CA TYR A 540 -11.35 10.77 12.95
C TYR A 540 -12.36 10.94 14.08
N ALA A 541 -12.63 12.19 14.45
CA ALA A 541 -13.69 12.53 15.37
C ALA A 541 -15.07 12.32 14.72
N GLY A 542 -15.99 11.74 15.49
CA GLY A 542 -17.39 11.61 15.09
C GLY A 542 -17.64 10.54 14.04
N GLU A 543 -18.82 10.59 13.45
CA GLU A 543 -19.32 9.63 12.50
C GLU A 543 -18.96 10.05 11.07
N VAL A 544 -18.09 9.26 10.40
CA VAL A 544 -17.81 9.37 8.99
C VAL A 544 -18.48 8.20 8.26
N PRO A 545 -19.47 8.42 7.38
CA PRO A 545 -20.17 7.36 6.68
C PRO A 545 -19.25 6.45 5.86
N THR A 546 -19.53 5.15 5.91
CA THR A 546 -18.82 4.12 5.15
C THR A 546 -19.71 3.52 4.06
N LYS A 547 -19.06 2.99 3.01
CA LYS A 547 -19.71 2.20 1.95
C LYS A 547 -19.11 0.80 1.98
N ALA A 548 -19.96 -0.22 1.84
CA ALA A 548 -19.49 -1.61 1.71
C ALA A 548 -18.66 -1.78 0.43
N ALA A 549 -17.73 -2.73 0.46
CA ALA A 549 -17.02 -3.16 -0.72
C ALA A 549 -17.96 -3.90 -1.69
N GLU A 550 -17.95 -3.49 -2.95
CA GLU A 550 -18.68 -4.17 -4.02
C GLU A 550 -17.67 -4.79 -5.00
N LEU A 551 -17.70 -6.12 -5.11
CA LEU A 551 -16.89 -6.85 -6.07
C LEU A 551 -17.55 -6.81 -7.44
N SER A 552 -16.87 -6.21 -8.42
CA SER A 552 -17.35 -6.12 -9.80
C SER A 552 -17.25 -7.45 -10.56
N GLY A 553 -17.97 -7.56 -11.68
CA GLY A 553 -17.80 -8.69 -12.61
C GLY A 553 -16.37 -8.78 -13.16
N ASP A 554 -15.72 -7.63 -13.38
CA ASP A 554 -14.34 -7.51 -13.84
C ASP A 554 -13.34 -8.10 -12.83
N PHE A 555 -13.60 -7.89 -11.52
CA PHE A 555 -12.82 -8.53 -10.46
C PHE A 555 -12.89 -10.05 -10.53
N LYS A 556 -14.10 -10.59 -10.73
CA LYS A 556 -14.28 -12.04 -10.89
C LYS A 556 -13.51 -12.55 -12.11
N GLU A 557 -13.62 -11.86 -13.23
CA GLU A 557 -12.92 -12.23 -14.48
C GLU A 557 -11.39 -12.21 -14.30
N LEU A 558 -10.85 -11.19 -13.64
CA LEU A 558 -9.42 -11.15 -13.28
C LEU A 558 -9.02 -12.37 -12.44
N MET A 559 -9.84 -12.74 -11.46
CA MET A 559 -9.56 -13.90 -10.62
C MET A 559 -9.63 -15.22 -11.40
N ASP A 560 -10.56 -15.36 -12.33
CA ASP A 560 -10.67 -16.53 -13.21
C ASP A 560 -9.46 -16.63 -14.17
N LEU A 561 -8.97 -15.50 -14.66
CA LEU A 561 -7.71 -15.44 -15.41
C LEU A 561 -6.50 -15.86 -14.56
N CYS A 562 -6.43 -15.42 -13.31
CA CYS A 562 -5.37 -15.83 -12.40
C CYS A 562 -5.37 -17.35 -12.19
N ASP A 563 -6.51 -17.96 -11.98
CA ASP A 563 -6.63 -19.43 -11.81
C ASP A 563 -6.21 -20.23 -13.05
N LYS A 564 -6.34 -19.65 -14.24
CA LYS A 564 -5.92 -20.27 -15.52
C LYS A 564 -4.41 -20.45 -15.60
N TYR A 565 -3.63 -19.52 -15.04
CA TYR A 565 -2.18 -19.51 -15.15
C TYR A 565 -1.45 -20.05 -13.92
N THR A 566 -2.06 -19.96 -12.75
CA THR A 566 -1.39 -20.33 -11.50
C THR A 566 -1.16 -21.82 -11.34
N LYS A 567 0.02 -22.19 -10.85
CA LYS A 567 0.37 -23.56 -10.46
C LYS A 567 0.30 -23.72 -8.93
N LEU A 568 0.63 -22.65 -8.20
CA LEU A 568 0.60 -22.61 -6.75
C LEU A 568 -0.85 -22.45 -6.27
N GLN A 569 -1.36 -23.41 -5.52
CA GLN A 569 -2.70 -23.28 -4.92
C GLN A 569 -2.70 -22.20 -3.83
N VAL A 570 -3.79 -21.46 -3.74
CA VAL A 570 -4.01 -20.54 -2.62
C VAL A 570 -5.03 -21.17 -1.68
N ARG A 571 -4.62 -21.37 -0.43
CA ARG A 571 -5.43 -21.81 0.69
C ARG A 571 -5.66 -20.68 1.69
N THR A 572 -6.49 -20.90 2.68
CA THR A 572 -6.75 -19.90 3.72
C THR A 572 -6.35 -20.39 5.10
N ASN A 573 -6.05 -19.42 5.98
CA ASN A 573 -6.01 -19.64 7.42
C ASN A 573 -7.40 -19.30 7.96
N ALA A 574 -8.11 -20.27 8.51
CA ALA A 574 -9.46 -20.11 9.00
C ALA A 574 -9.70 -20.95 10.24
N ASP A 575 -10.24 -20.33 11.28
CA ASP A 575 -10.46 -20.94 12.59
C ASP A 575 -11.95 -21.13 12.88
N THR A 576 -12.84 -20.55 12.04
CA THR A 576 -14.29 -20.66 12.13
C THR A 576 -14.93 -21.09 10.81
N PRO A 577 -16.14 -21.70 10.83
CA PRO A 577 -16.89 -22.00 9.61
C PRO A 577 -17.18 -20.75 8.75
N HIS A 578 -17.41 -19.60 9.38
CA HIS A 578 -17.65 -18.34 8.68
C HIS A 578 -16.42 -17.90 7.88
N ASP A 579 -15.23 -17.89 8.48
CA ASP A 579 -13.98 -17.54 7.80
C ASP A 579 -13.71 -18.48 6.62
N ALA A 580 -13.98 -19.78 6.82
CA ALA A 580 -13.85 -20.78 5.77
C ALA A 580 -14.80 -20.48 4.58
N GLN A 581 -16.05 -20.11 4.85
CA GLN A 581 -17.02 -19.75 3.81
C GLN A 581 -16.61 -18.48 3.05
N VAL A 582 -16.15 -17.45 3.75
CA VAL A 582 -15.66 -16.20 3.16
C VAL A 582 -14.47 -16.47 2.25
N ALA A 583 -13.49 -17.22 2.73
CA ALA A 583 -12.32 -17.56 1.96
C ALA A 583 -12.65 -18.41 0.72
N ARG A 584 -13.60 -19.35 0.84
CA ARG A 584 -14.07 -20.16 -0.28
C ARG A 584 -14.76 -19.29 -1.33
N ALA A 585 -15.54 -18.29 -0.92
CA ALA A 585 -16.13 -17.30 -1.83
C ALA A 585 -15.07 -16.49 -2.57
N PHE A 586 -13.93 -16.19 -1.93
CA PHE A 586 -12.77 -15.57 -2.57
C PHE A 586 -11.91 -16.54 -3.40
N GLY A 587 -12.28 -17.82 -3.47
CA GLY A 587 -11.64 -18.81 -4.33
C GLY A 587 -10.53 -19.63 -3.68
N ALA A 588 -10.45 -19.65 -2.34
CA ALA A 588 -9.53 -20.52 -1.64
C ALA A 588 -9.79 -22.00 -1.96
N LYS A 589 -8.71 -22.74 -2.21
CA LYS A 589 -8.75 -24.18 -2.61
C LYS A 589 -8.64 -25.13 -1.42
N GLY A 590 -8.75 -24.64 -0.20
CA GLY A 590 -8.68 -25.37 1.05
C GLY A 590 -8.26 -24.49 2.22
N ILE A 591 -8.05 -25.12 3.36
CA ILE A 591 -7.45 -24.47 4.53
C ILE A 591 -6.01 -24.99 4.70
N GLY A 592 -5.06 -24.07 4.83
CA GLY A 592 -3.65 -24.38 5.11
C GLY A 592 -3.29 -24.29 6.58
N LEU A 593 -4.15 -23.64 7.38
CA LEU A 593 -3.99 -23.59 8.84
C LEU A 593 -5.34 -23.34 9.52
N THR A 594 -5.72 -24.26 10.41
CA THR A 594 -6.71 -24.02 11.47
C THR A 594 -6.00 -24.06 12.81
N ARG A 595 -6.10 -22.98 13.59
CA ARG A 595 -5.54 -22.86 14.92
C ARG A 595 -6.55 -23.35 15.95
N THR A 596 -6.31 -24.51 16.53
CA THR A 596 -7.27 -25.14 17.47
C THR A 596 -7.37 -24.39 18.80
N GLU A 597 -6.33 -23.68 19.20
CA GLU A 597 -6.32 -22.84 20.41
C GLU A 597 -7.41 -21.76 20.42
N HIS A 598 -7.70 -21.15 19.26
CA HIS A 598 -8.72 -20.10 19.16
C HIS A 598 -10.14 -20.62 19.48
N MET A 599 -10.35 -21.91 19.32
CA MET A 599 -11.66 -22.55 19.59
C MET A 599 -11.94 -22.69 21.09
N PHE A 600 -10.94 -22.52 21.97
CA PHE A 600 -11.10 -22.76 23.41
C PHE A 600 -11.51 -21.53 24.21
N PHE A 601 -11.49 -20.32 23.64
CA PHE A 601 -11.72 -19.09 24.39
C PHE A 601 -13.21 -18.73 24.58
N GLU A 602 -14.15 -19.50 24.08
CA GLU A 602 -15.57 -19.29 24.34
C GLU A 602 -16.00 -19.82 25.72
N ASP A 603 -16.88 -19.13 26.39
CA ASP A 603 -17.35 -19.31 27.78
C ASP A 603 -17.22 -20.69 28.42
N LYS A 604 -17.99 -21.68 27.93
CA LYS A 604 -17.99 -23.04 28.50
C LYS A 604 -16.74 -23.87 28.11
N LYS A 605 -16.15 -23.55 26.99
CA LYS A 605 -14.95 -24.23 26.49
C LYS A 605 -13.74 -23.86 27.33
N ILE A 606 -13.56 -22.58 27.65
CA ILE A 606 -12.43 -22.10 28.45
C ILE A 606 -12.47 -22.66 29.87
N VAL A 607 -13.66 -22.81 30.49
CA VAL A 607 -13.81 -23.43 31.81
C VAL A 607 -13.31 -24.87 31.79
N ALA A 608 -13.73 -25.67 30.80
CA ALA A 608 -13.27 -27.06 30.70
C ALA A 608 -11.77 -27.19 30.40
N MET A 609 -11.20 -26.23 29.59
CA MET A 609 -9.76 -26.18 29.38
C MET A 609 -9.00 -25.84 30.65
N ARG A 610 -9.48 -24.92 31.46
CA ARG A 610 -8.92 -24.58 32.78
C ARG A 610 -9.03 -25.74 33.78
N GLU A 611 -10.12 -26.49 33.76
CA GLU A 611 -10.24 -27.74 34.54
C GLU A 611 -9.13 -28.73 34.15
N MET A 612 -8.86 -28.92 32.88
CA MET A 612 -7.80 -29.78 32.40
C MET A 612 -6.42 -29.31 32.90
N ILE A 613 -6.17 -27.99 32.82
CA ILE A 613 -4.90 -27.39 33.27
C ILE A 613 -4.69 -27.52 34.77
N LEU A 614 -5.74 -27.45 35.58
CA LEU A 614 -5.68 -27.59 37.03
C LEU A 614 -5.53 -29.04 37.50
N SER A 615 -5.78 -30.01 36.64
CA SER A 615 -5.74 -31.42 37.01
C SER A 615 -4.31 -31.97 37.07
N ASP A 616 -3.94 -32.54 38.21
CA ASP A 616 -2.63 -33.18 38.40
C ASP A 616 -2.60 -34.65 37.94
N THR A 617 -3.77 -35.27 37.68
CA THR A 617 -3.88 -36.65 37.30
C THR A 617 -4.35 -36.86 35.87
N VAL A 618 -3.95 -37.99 35.24
CA VAL A 618 -4.40 -38.33 33.89
C VAL A 618 -5.93 -38.46 33.84
N GLU A 619 -6.54 -39.14 34.82
CA GLU A 619 -7.97 -39.35 34.89
C GLU A 619 -8.75 -38.02 35.04
N GLY A 620 -8.20 -37.07 35.77
CA GLY A 620 -8.77 -35.72 35.89
C GLY A 620 -8.70 -34.93 34.58
N ARG A 621 -7.58 -34.98 33.89
CA ARG A 621 -7.43 -34.36 32.57
C ARG A 621 -8.36 -34.99 31.53
N GLU A 622 -8.46 -36.35 31.49
CA GLU A 622 -9.38 -37.06 30.61
C GLU A 622 -10.83 -36.69 30.84
N LYS A 623 -11.26 -36.48 32.10
CA LYS A 623 -12.62 -36.00 32.42
C LYS A 623 -12.89 -34.58 31.88
N ALA A 624 -11.93 -33.70 32.03
CA ALA A 624 -12.03 -32.33 31.50
C ALA A 624 -12.05 -32.32 29.97
N LEU A 625 -11.15 -33.09 29.34
CA LEU A 625 -11.09 -33.24 27.88
C LEU A 625 -12.35 -33.87 27.30
N ALA A 626 -12.99 -34.80 28.01
CA ALA A 626 -14.28 -35.38 27.62
C ALA A 626 -15.39 -34.32 27.54
N LYS A 627 -15.32 -33.23 28.33
CA LYS A 627 -16.22 -32.09 28.21
C LYS A 627 -15.92 -31.25 26.98
N LEU A 628 -14.66 -31.13 26.58
CA LEU A 628 -14.23 -30.34 25.39
C LEU A 628 -14.52 -31.06 24.08
N LEU A 629 -14.46 -32.39 24.06
CA LEU A 629 -14.60 -33.20 22.87
C LEU A 629 -15.84 -32.88 22.02
N PRO A 630 -17.07 -32.76 22.57
CA PRO A 630 -18.23 -32.44 21.77
C PRO A 630 -18.15 -31.07 21.10
N TYR A 631 -17.56 -30.08 21.78
CA TYR A 631 -17.40 -28.72 21.24
C TYR A 631 -16.38 -28.71 20.10
N GLN A 632 -15.21 -29.29 20.33
CA GLN A 632 -14.18 -29.40 19.29
C GLN A 632 -14.68 -30.16 18.07
N LYS A 633 -15.40 -31.28 18.28
CA LYS A 633 -16.02 -32.05 17.18
C LYS A 633 -17.00 -31.16 16.39
N ALA A 634 -17.82 -30.36 17.05
CA ALA A 634 -18.77 -29.47 16.38
C ALA A 634 -18.05 -28.38 15.58
N ASP A 635 -17.00 -27.79 16.15
CA ASP A 635 -16.18 -26.77 15.46
C ASP A 635 -15.53 -27.37 14.21
N PHE A 636 -14.89 -28.53 14.31
CA PHE A 636 -14.27 -29.19 13.16
C PHE A 636 -15.28 -29.63 12.12
N LYS A 637 -16.46 -30.12 12.56
CA LYS A 637 -17.54 -30.48 11.64
C LYS A 637 -17.97 -29.29 10.80
N GLY A 638 -18.18 -28.12 11.43
CA GLY A 638 -18.56 -26.91 10.72
C GLY A 638 -17.51 -26.44 9.72
N ILE A 639 -16.24 -26.51 10.07
CA ILE A 639 -15.14 -26.11 9.17
C ILE A 639 -15.00 -27.10 8.00
N LEU A 640 -15.01 -28.40 8.28
CA LEU A 640 -14.91 -29.46 7.25
C LEU A 640 -16.11 -29.43 6.30
N GLU A 641 -17.31 -29.10 6.81
CA GLU A 641 -18.50 -28.95 5.99
C GLU A 641 -18.42 -27.71 5.09
N ALA A 642 -17.96 -26.58 5.61
CA ALA A 642 -17.76 -25.36 4.83
C ALA A 642 -16.73 -25.57 3.69
N MET A 643 -15.77 -26.46 3.89
CA MET A 643 -14.72 -26.84 2.94
C MET A 643 -14.96 -28.19 2.28
N ASP A 644 -16.20 -28.64 2.12
CA ASP A 644 -16.53 -29.90 1.49
C ASP A 644 -15.80 -30.10 0.15
N GLY A 645 -15.07 -31.21 0.03
CA GLY A 645 -14.23 -31.52 -1.13
C GLY A 645 -12.90 -30.79 -1.23
N CYS A 646 -12.54 -30.02 -0.20
CA CYS A 646 -11.26 -29.31 -0.12
C CYS A 646 -10.42 -29.79 1.08
N PRO A 647 -9.09 -29.80 0.99
CA PRO A 647 -8.23 -30.13 2.11
C PRO A 647 -8.33 -29.12 3.24
N VAL A 648 -8.36 -29.61 4.47
CA VAL A 648 -8.42 -28.81 5.70
C VAL A 648 -7.30 -29.21 6.63
N ASN A 649 -6.29 -28.35 6.74
CA ASN A 649 -5.14 -28.57 7.59
C ASN A 649 -5.42 -28.05 9.01
N ILE A 650 -5.46 -28.95 9.96
CA ILE A 650 -5.78 -28.68 11.36
C ILE A 650 -4.53 -28.88 12.20
N ARG A 651 -4.06 -27.80 12.78
CA ARG A 651 -2.92 -27.81 13.70
C ARG A 651 -3.37 -28.26 15.09
N LEU A 652 -2.72 -29.26 15.65
CA LEU A 652 -2.92 -29.63 17.03
C LEU A 652 -2.49 -28.48 17.96
N LEU A 653 -2.92 -28.55 19.22
CA LEU A 653 -2.70 -27.48 20.21
C LEU A 653 -1.23 -27.06 20.24
N ASP A 654 -0.99 -25.78 20.02
CA ASP A 654 0.36 -25.20 19.92
C ASP A 654 0.79 -24.33 21.11
N PRO A 655 -0.02 -23.38 21.62
CA PRO A 655 0.46 -22.48 22.66
C PRO A 655 0.64 -23.19 24.01
N PRO A 656 1.50 -22.63 24.89
CA PRO A 656 1.69 -23.16 26.23
C PRO A 656 0.43 -22.95 27.08
N LEU A 657 0.25 -23.84 28.11
CA LEU A 657 -0.98 -23.86 28.90
C LEU A 657 -1.22 -22.57 29.69
N HIS A 658 -0.19 -21.79 30.00
CA HIS A 658 -0.35 -20.54 30.74
C HIS A 658 -1.16 -19.49 29.98
N GLU A 659 -1.26 -19.56 28.63
CA GLU A 659 -2.09 -18.63 27.85
C GLU A 659 -3.59 -18.78 28.11
N PHE A 660 -4.03 -19.92 28.62
CA PHE A 660 -5.43 -20.19 28.93
C PHE A 660 -5.84 -19.80 30.35
N VAL A 661 -4.92 -19.30 31.18
CA VAL A 661 -5.18 -18.94 32.56
C VAL A 661 -4.96 -17.45 32.78
N PRO A 662 -5.76 -16.80 33.65
CA PRO A 662 -5.63 -15.38 33.91
C PRO A 662 -4.38 -15.04 34.70
N HIS A 663 -3.70 -13.95 34.32
CA HIS A 663 -2.48 -13.46 34.97
C HIS A 663 -2.75 -12.37 36.02
N ASP A 664 -3.90 -11.71 35.96
CA ASP A 664 -4.31 -10.69 36.93
C ASP A 664 -5.12 -11.31 38.09
N LEU A 665 -5.13 -10.58 39.23
CA LEU A 665 -5.79 -11.09 40.45
C LEU A 665 -7.31 -11.24 40.26
N ALA A 666 -7.96 -10.31 39.56
CA ALA A 666 -9.42 -10.32 39.41
C ALA A 666 -9.86 -11.52 38.55
N GLY A 667 -9.14 -11.80 37.45
CA GLY A 667 -9.35 -12.98 36.64
C GLY A 667 -9.10 -14.29 37.41
N GLN A 668 -8.05 -14.33 38.25
CA GLN A 668 -7.74 -15.50 39.08
C GLN A 668 -8.83 -15.75 40.15
N GLU A 669 -9.38 -14.68 40.78
CA GLU A 669 -10.51 -14.79 41.68
C GLU A 669 -11.79 -15.28 41.00
N THR A 670 -12.05 -14.80 39.77
CA THR A 670 -13.17 -15.26 38.96
C THR A 670 -13.00 -16.74 38.59
N MET A 671 -11.83 -17.12 38.12
CA MET A 671 -11.51 -18.52 37.79
C MET A 671 -11.65 -19.41 39.04
N ALA A 672 -11.16 -18.98 40.18
CA ALA A 672 -11.27 -19.74 41.44
C ALA A 672 -12.73 -20.01 41.82
N LYS A 673 -13.59 -18.99 41.66
CA LYS A 673 -15.04 -19.08 41.92
C LYS A 673 -15.69 -20.06 40.90
N GLU A 674 -15.38 -19.97 39.63
CA GLU A 674 -15.91 -20.86 38.61
C GLU A 674 -15.50 -22.31 38.83
N MET A 675 -14.24 -22.53 39.21
CA MET A 675 -13.66 -23.86 39.43
C MET A 675 -14.00 -24.46 40.78
N GLY A 676 -14.56 -23.67 41.72
CA GLY A 676 -14.87 -24.10 43.06
C GLY A 676 -13.63 -24.42 43.91
N VAL A 677 -12.53 -23.75 43.68
CA VAL A 677 -11.25 -23.88 44.39
C VAL A 677 -10.85 -22.55 45.05
N ASP A 678 -9.89 -22.57 45.97
CA ASP A 678 -9.35 -21.36 46.53
C ASP A 678 -8.44 -20.61 45.54
N VAL A 679 -8.37 -19.25 45.67
CA VAL A 679 -7.54 -18.42 44.83
C VAL A 679 -6.05 -18.79 44.90
N ALA A 680 -5.58 -19.21 46.09
CA ALA A 680 -4.19 -19.61 46.29
C ALA A 680 -3.82 -20.86 45.46
N THR A 681 -4.77 -21.78 45.24
CA THR A 681 -4.59 -22.92 44.32
C THR A 681 -4.40 -22.47 42.89
N ILE A 682 -5.23 -21.51 42.41
CA ILE A 682 -5.06 -20.95 41.08
C ILE A 682 -3.71 -20.24 40.93
N GLN A 683 -3.35 -19.39 41.91
CA GLN A 683 -2.09 -18.64 41.91
C GLN A 683 -0.88 -19.57 41.86
N ARG A 684 -0.88 -20.65 42.70
CA ARG A 684 0.20 -21.68 42.63
C ARG A 684 0.30 -22.32 41.29
N ARG A 685 -0.82 -22.67 40.67
CA ARG A 685 -0.83 -23.33 39.36
C ARG A 685 -0.34 -22.35 38.26
N VAL A 686 -0.84 -21.14 38.22
CA VAL A 686 -0.38 -20.12 37.28
C VAL A 686 1.13 -19.88 37.44
N ALA A 687 1.61 -19.75 38.67
CA ALA A 687 3.04 -19.59 38.93
C ALA A 687 3.86 -20.81 38.47
N SER A 688 3.31 -22.04 38.60
CA SER A 688 3.99 -23.28 38.14
C SER A 688 4.06 -23.40 36.60
N LEU A 689 3.19 -22.71 35.88
CA LEU A 689 3.15 -22.66 34.42
C LEU A 689 3.97 -21.52 33.83
N ALA A 690 4.39 -20.55 34.66
CA ALA A 690 5.17 -19.43 34.21
C ALA A 690 6.54 -19.86 33.68
N GLU A 691 6.86 -19.47 32.48
CA GLU A 691 8.15 -19.74 31.83
C GLU A 691 8.85 -18.41 31.50
N ASN A 692 10.18 -18.41 31.59
CA ASN A 692 10.98 -17.23 31.23
C ASN A 692 10.91 -16.90 29.75
N ASN A 693 10.78 -17.93 28.91
CA ASN A 693 10.60 -17.77 27.47
C ASN A 693 9.57 -18.82 26.96
N PRO A 694 8.28 -18.47 27.00
CA PRO A 694 7.21 -19.40 26.63
C PRO A 694 7.27 -19.87 25.19
N MET A 695 7.78 -19.02 24.28
CA MET A 695 7.92 -19.34 22.85
C MET A 695 8.88 -20.50 22.58
N LEU A 696 9.87 -20.69 23.46
CA LEU A 696 10.84 -21.79 23.39
C LEU A 696 10.59 -22.90 24.42
N GLY A 697 9.48 -22.82 25.15
CA GLY A 697 9.16 -23.61 26.29
C GLY A 697 8.28 -24.84 26.03
N HIS A 698 7.38 -25.10 26.98
CA HIS A 698 6.51 -26.27 27.02
C HIS A 698 5.22 -26.04 26.19
N ARG A 699 5.34 -26.12 24.88
CA ARG A 699 4.25 -25.93 23.93
C ARG A 699 4.32 -26.92 22.76
N GLY A 700 3.31 -26.94 21.90
CA GLY A 700 3.27 -27.69 20.67
C GLY A 700 3.40 -29.22 20.90
N CYS A 701 4.21 -29.89 20.10
CA CYS A 701 4.44 -31.32 20.23
C CYS A 701 5.02 -31.71 21.58
N ARG A 702 5.77 -30.83 22.27
CA ARG A 702 6.31 -31.06 23.61
C ARG A 702 5.18 -31.25 24.62
N LEU A 703 4.13 -30.43 24.51
CA LEU A 703 2.92 -30.54 25.32
C LEU A 703 2.16 -31.82 24.98
N GLY A 704 1.99 -32.16 23.69
CA GLY A 704 1.35 -33.41 23.25
C GLY A 704 2.10 -34.69 23.64
N ILE A 705 3.42 -34.61 23.88
CA ILE A 705 4.23 -35.70 24.39
C ILE A 705 4.04 -35.88 25.89
N THR A 706 4.06 -34.78 26.66
CA THR A 706 3.87 -34.82 28.12
C THR A 706 2.45 -35.10 28.55
N PHE A 707 1.47 -34.66 27.75
CA PHE A 707 0.04 -34.87 27.97
C PHE A 707 -0.62 -35.48 26.74
N PRO A 708 -0.34 -36.74 26.42
CA PRO A 708 -0.78 -37.43 25.21
C PRO A 708 -2.30 -37.50 25.04
N GLU A 709 -3.04 -37.40 26.14
CA GLU A 709 -4.50 -37.36 26.17
C GLU A 709 -5.05 -36.13 25.42
N ILE A 710 -4.32 -35.00 25.32
CA ILE A 710 -4.71 -33.83 24.56
C ILE A 710 -4.70 -34.18 23.05
N THR A 711 -3.60 -34.73 22.57
CA THR A 711 -3.48 -35.19 21.17
C THR A 711 -4.54 -36.21 20.81
N ALA A 712 -4.79 -37.16 21.71
CA ALA A 712 -5.82 -38.20 21.53
C ALA A 712 -7.22 -37.56 21.40
N MET A 713 -7.58 -36.63 22.29
CA MET A 713 -8.88 -35.97 22.26
C MET A 713 -9.07 -35.17 20.96
N GLN A 714 -8.08 -34.36 20.57
CA GLN A 714 -8.18 -33.56 19.34
C GLN A 714 -8.29 -34.43 18.09
N THR A 715 -7.49 -35.50 17.99
CA THR A 715 -7.58 -36.47 16.90
C THR A 715 -8.96 -37.09 16.83
N ARG A 716 -9.50 -37.54 17.99
CA ARG A 716 -10.86 -38.09 18.07
C ARG A 716 -11.91 -37.11 17.61
N ALA A 717 -11.82 -35.84 18.01
CA ALA A 717 -12.74 -34.77 17.60
C ALA A 717 -12.71 -34.57 16.07
N ILE A 718 -11.51 -34.46 15.46
CA ILE A 718 -11.34 -34.25 14.02
C ILE A 718 -11.92 -35.42 13.23
N LEU A 719 -11.52 -36.64 13.56
CA LEU A 719 -11.90 -37.82 12.78
C LEU A 719 -13.34 -38.23 13.01
N SER A 720 -13.90 -38.00 14.20
CA SER A 720 -15.33 -38.22 14.47
C SER A 720 -16.18 -37.24 13.62
N ALA A 721 -15.82 -35.97 13.55
CA ALA A 721 -16.46 -34.99 12.71
C ALA A 721 -16.41 -35.40 11.23
N ALA A 722 -15.25 -35.83 10.77
CA ALA A 722 -15.07 -36.32 9.39
C ALA A 722 -15.90 -37.58 9.11
N CYS A 723 -15.95 -38.53 10.01
CA CYS A 723 -16.78 -39.74 9.88
C CYS A 723 -18.29 -39.40 9.79
N GLU A 724 -18.76 -38.48 10.61
CA GLU A 724 -20.16 -38.02 10.54
C GLU A 724 -20.48 -37.39 9.17
N LEU A 725 -19.64 -36.48 8.68
CA LEU A 725 -19.82 -35.86 7.36
C LEU A 725 -19.74 -36.87 6.21
N LYS A 726 -18.85 -37.87 6.32
CA LYS A 726 -18.75 -38.96 5.33
C LYS A 726 -20.05 -39.74 5.27
N LYS A 727 -20.67 -40.05 6.42
CA LYS A 727 -21.97 -40.71 6.50
C LYS A 727 -23.11 -39.85 5.94
N GLU A 728 -22.99 -38.54 6.04
CA GLU A 728 -23.93 -37.59 5.46
C GLU A 728 -23.74 -37.41 3.94
N GLY A 729 -22.78 -38.10 3.33
CA GLY A 729 -22.49 -38.06 1.89
C GLY A 729 -21.58 -36.90 1.45
N LYS A 730 -20.91 -36.27 2.39
CA LYS A 730 -19.89 -35.25 2.15
C LYS A 730 -18.52 -35.87 1.87
N ASN A 731 -17.59 -35.07 1.41
CA ASN A 731 -16.21 -35.50 1.16
C ASN A 731 -15.21 -34.70 2.03
N PRO A 732 -15.16 -34.91 3.34
CA PRO A 732 -14.20 -34.28 4.22
C PRO A 732 -12.78 -34.76 3.91
N MET A 733 -11.81 -33.82 3.86
CA MET A 733 -10.40 -34.08 3.58
C MET A 733 -9.52 -33.48 4.69
N PRO A 734 -9.54 -34.06 5.91
CA PRO A 734 -8.75 -33.55 7.02
C PRO A 734 -7.26 -33.83 6.84
N GLU A 735 -6.44 -32.85 7.17
CA GLU A 735 -5.00 -32.96 7.32
C GLU A 735 -4.65 -32.63 8.78
N ILE A 736 -3.94 -33.48 9.48
CA ILE A 736 -3.57 -33.33 10.89
C ILE A 736 -2.12 -32.87 10.95
N MET A 737 -1.87 -31.70 11.52
CA MET A 737 -0.55 -31.08 11.58
C MET A 737 0.00 -31.06 13.01
N VAL A 738 1.19 -31.64 13.17
CA VAL A 738 1.91 -31.62 14.44
C VAL A 738 2.83 -30.40 14.49
N PRO A 739 2.62 -29.46 15.43
CA PRO A 739 3.41 -28.21 15.51
C PRO A 739 4.74 -28.45 16.23
N LEU A 740 5.69 -27.53 16.03
CA LEU A 740 6.93 -27.35 16.78
C LEU A 740 7.89 -28.55 16.77
N ILE A 741 7.90 -29.32 15.70
CA ILE A 741 8.80 -30.48 15.55
C ILE A 741 10.24 -29.99 15.33
N GLY A 742 11.15 -30.49 16.19
CA GLY A 742 12.60 -30.31 16.05
C GLY A 742 13.35 -31.61 15.68
N ILE A 743 12.80 -32.75 16.03
CA ILE A 743 13.39 -34.05 15.75
C ILE A 743 12.33 -35.10 15.32
N LEU A 744 12.75 -36.06 14.52
CA LEU A 744 11.89 -37.10 13.98
C LEU A 744 11.05 -37.85 15.03
N HIS A 745 11.65 -38.15 16.19
CA HIS A 745 10.97 -38.92 17.23
C HIS A 745 9.82 -38.16 17.90
N GLU A 746 9.84 -36.83 17.90
CA GLU A 746 8.69 -36.03 18.34
C GLU A 746 7.50 -36.25 17.41
N LEU A 747 7.71 -36.19 16.10
CA LEU A 747 6.67 -36.47 15.12
C LEU A 747 6.14 -37.88 15.23
N LYS A 748 7.06 -38.86 15.32
CA LYS A 748 6.68 -40.26 15.39
C LYS A 748 5.84 -40.57 16.62
N SER A 749 6.21 -40.02 17.78
CA SER A 749 5.44 -40.17 19.02
C SER A 749 3.99 -39.67 18.87
N GLN A 750 3.82 -38.50 18.25
CA GLN A 750 2.48 -37.96 18.01
C GLN A 750 1.71 -38.73 16.94
N LYS A 751 2.38 -39.13 15.86
CA LYS A 751 1.80 -39.95 14.79
C LYS A 751 1.26 -41.30 15.31
N ASP A 752 1.98 -41.93 16.21
CA ASP A 752 1.55 -43.22 16.82
C ASP A 752 0.23 -43.05 17.59
N ILE A 753 0.07 -41.92 18.31
CA ILE A 753 -1.18 -41.61 19.02
C ILE A 753 -2.30 -41.37 18.01
N ILE A 754 -2.05 -40.53 17.00
CA ILE A 754 -3.03 -40.19 15.95
C ILE A 754 -3.53 -41.45 15.24
N GLN A 755 -2.62 -42.31 14.82
CA GLN A 755 -2.96 -43.56 14.12
C GLN A 755 -3.74 -44.54 14.99
N ARG A 756 -3.40 -44.65 16.29
CA ARG A 756 -4.13 -45.46 17.24
C ARG A 756 -5.57 -44.95 17.40
N VAL A 757 -5.74 -43.66 17.66
CA VAL A 757 -7.06 -43.04 17.83
C VAL A 757 -7.88 -43.15 16.55
N ALA A 758 -7.26 -42.98 15.38
CA ALA A 758 -7.94 -43.15 14.10
C ALA A 758 -8.59 -44.52 13.94
N LYS A 759 -7.84 -45.60 14.28
CA LYS A 759 -8.37 -46.94 14.24
C LYS A 759 -9.56 -47.14 15.18
N GLU A 760 -9.49 -46.59 16.38
CA GLU A 760 -10.59 -46.63 17.35
C GLU A 760 -11.83 -45.94 16.81
N VAL A 761 -11.69 -44.69 16.31
CA VAL A 761 -12.79 -43.88 15.78
C VAL A 761 -13.44 -44.57 14.56
N PHE A 762 -12.63 -45.03 13.61
CA PHE A 762 -13.17 -45.70 12.42
C PHE A 762 -13.92 -47.00 12.75
N ALA A 763 -13.46 -47.76 13.76
CA ALA A 763 -14.18 -48.93 14.25
C ALA A 763 -15.51 -48.53 14.92
N GLU A 764 -15.53 -47.45 15.71
CA GLU A 764 -16.73 -46.94 16.38
C GLU A 764 -17.80 -46.46 15.38
N TYR A 765 -17.36 -45.71 14.35
CA TYR A 765 -18.26 -45.14 13.36
C TYR A 765 -18.59 -46.13 12.21
N GLY A 766 -17.81 -47.20 12.03
CA GLY A 766 -17.97 -48.14 10.93
C GLY A 766 -17.73 -47.53 9.55
N VAL A 767 -16.96 -46.50 9.45
CA VAL A 767 -16.56 -45.81 8.22
C VAL A 767 -15.12 -45.31 8.36
N GLU A 768 -14.36 -45.40 7.28
CA GLU A 768 -12.99 -44.87 7.21
C GLU A 768 -12.97 -43.57 6.40
N VAL A 769 -12.21 -42.62 6.84
CA VAL A 769 -11.94 -41.35 6.14
C VAL A 769 -10.46 -41.28 5.80
N GLU A 770 -10.15 -40.91 4.58
CA GLU A 770 -8.77 -40.61 4.19
C GLU A 770 -8.31 -39.33 4.86
N PHE A 771 -7.13 -39.34 5.47
CA PHE A 771 -6.52 -38.20 6.10
C PHE A 771 -5.00 -38.30 6.01
N GLU A 772 -4.33 -37.16 6.11
CA GLU A 772 -2.87 -37.11 6.09
C GLU A 772 -2.32 -36.57 7.41
N ILE A 773 -1.12 -37.01 7.76
CA ILE A 773 -0.38 -36.54 8.93
C ILE A 773 0.88 -35.84 8.45
N GLY A 774 0.95 -34.53 8.73
CA GLY A 774 2.11 -33.72 8.41
C GLY A 774 2.62 -32.96 9.61
N THR A 775 3.56 -32.07 9.35
CA THR A 775 4.17 -31.29 10.41
C THR A 775 4.41 -29.85 9.96
N MET A 776 4.41 -28.96 10.94
CA MET A 776 4.90 -27.60 10.74
C MET A 776 6.42 -27.59 10.78
N ILE A 777 7.04 -27.01 9.74
CA ILE A 777 8.49 -26.73 9.74
C ILE A 777 8.65 -25.26 10.16
N GLU A 778 9.00 -25.07 11.41
CA GLU A 778 9.09 -23.74 12.03
C GLU A 778 10.31 -23.57 12.94
N ILE A 779 11.04 -24.69 13.16
CA ILE A 779 12.31 -24.68 13.87
C ILE A 779 13.44 -24.88 12.85
N PRO A 780 14.48 -24.05 12.83
CA PRO A 780 15.61 -24.18 11.91
C PRO A 780 16.21 -25.61 11.86
N ARG A 781 16.30 -26.28 13.00
CA ARG A 781 16.77 -27.64 13.07
C ARG A 781 15.89 -28.62 12.25
N ALA A 782 14.57 -28.43 12.27
CA ALA A 782 13.66 -29.26 11.48
C ALA A 782 13.93 -29.07 9.97
N ALA A 783 14.12 -27.82 9.52
CA ALA A 783 14.48 -27.53 8.14
C ALA A 783 15.82 -28.19 7.72
N LEU A 784 16.82 -28.14 8.58
CA LEU A 784 18.13 -28.76 8.34
C LEU A 784 18.08 -30.29 8.27
N THR A 785 17.14 -30.93 8.96
CA THR A 785 16.94 -32.39 9.02
C THR A 785 15.65 -32.87 8.36
N ALA A 786 15.18 -32.11 7.39
CA ALA A 786 13.89 -32.36 6.71
C ALA A 786 13.83 -33.70 5.98
N ASP A 787 14.95 -34.18 5.46
CA ASP A 787 15.09 -35.53 4.89
C ASP A 787 14.65 -36.63 5.88
N ARG A 788 15.05 -36.51 7.14
CA ARG A 788 14.65 -37.45 8.18
C ARG A 788 13.18 -37.33 8.54
N ILE A 789 12.69 -36.14 8.69
CA ILE A 789 11.29 -35.83 9.05
C ILE A 789 10.33 -36.30 7.95
N ALA A 790 10.72 -36.17 6.69
CA ALA A 790 9.93 -36.60 5.52
C ALA A 790 9.73 -38.13 5.43
N THR A 791 10.49 -38.93 6.16
CA THR A 791 10.23 -40.35 6.24
C THR A 791 8.90 -40.67 6.90
N GLU A 792 8.43 -39.81 7.81
CA GLU A 792 7.18 -39.97 8.58
C GLU A 792 6.11 -38.95 8.20
N ALA A 793 6.49 -37.72 7.81
CA ALA A 793 5.53 -36.67 7.40
C ALA A 793 5.06 -36.87 5.97
N GLU A 794 3.78 -36.71 5.73
CA GLU A 794 3.17 -36.75 4.39
C GLU A 794 3.15 -35.37 3.70
N TYR A 795 3.22 -34.33 4.50
CA TYR A 795 3.39 -32.94 4.01
C TYR A 795 4.15 -32.07 5.02
N PHE A 796 4.71 -30.95 4.52
CA PHE A 796 5.30 -29.89 5.31
C PHE A 796 4.50 -28.60 5.16
N SER A 797 4.23 -27.95 6.28
CA SER A 797 3.71 -26.58 6.31
C SER A 797 4.72 -25.67 7.00
N PHE A 798 5.22 -24.66 6.29
CA PHE A 798 6.20 -23.74 6.85
C PHE A 798 5.50 -22.70 7.72
N GLY A 799 5.73 -22.76 9.04
CA GLY A 799 5.31 -21.75 10.01
C GLY A 799 6.32 -20.60 10.05
N THR A 800 6.22 -19.70 9.09
CA THR A 800 7.26 -18.71 8.86
C THR A 800 7.38 -17.65 9.93
N ASN A 801 6.37 -17.47 10.78
CA ASN A 801 6.48 -16.58 11.93
C ASN A 801 7.54 -17.07 12.91
N ASP A 802 7.40 -18.30 13.39
CA ASP A 802 8.36 -18.93 14.30
C ASP A 802 9.70 -19.21 13.62
N LEU A 803 9.69 -19.64 12.36
CA LEU A 803 10.93 -19.87 11.61
C LEU A 803 11.74 -18.57 11.46
N THR A 804 11.09 -17.45 11.19
CA THR A 804 11.73 -16.12 11.14
C THR A 804 12.26 -15.72 12.50
N GLN A 805 11.44 -15.84 13.55
CA GLN A 805 11.82 -15.53 14.93
C GLN A 805 13.08 -16.28 15.36
N MET A 806 13.15 -17.58 15.12
CA MET A 806 14.27 -18.41 15.54
C MET A 806 15.50 -18.22 14.64
N THR A 807 15.33 -17.89 13.37
CA THR A 807 16.44 -17.67 12.44
C THR A 807 17.14 -16.34 12.70
N PHE A 808 16.37 -15.26 12.93
CA PHE A 808 16.93 -13.96 13.30
C PHE A 808 17.32 -13.86 14.77
N GLY A 809 16.73 -14.70 15.65
CA GLY A 809 16.84 -14.52 17.09
C GLY A 809 16.08 -13.30 17.60
N TYR A 810 15.01 -12.87 16.90
CA TYR A 810 14.15 -11.76 17.27
C TYR A 810 12.89 -12.29 17.93
N SER A 811 12.50 -11.67 19.05
CA SER A 811 11.16 -11.88 19.61
C SER A 811 10.15 -11.09 18.80
N ARG A 812 9.14 -11.78 18.28
CA ARG A 812 8.05 -11.14 17.53
C ARG A 812 7.30 -10.09 18.37
N ASP A 813 7.17 -10.36 19.66
CA ASP A 813 6.43 -9.48 20.58
C ASP A 813 7.27 -8.27 21.02
N ASP A 814 8.61 -8.40 21.06
CA ASP A 814 9.51 -7.36 21.57
C ASP A 814 10.23 -6.56 20.48
N ILE A 815 10.15 -6.99 19.21
CA ILE A 815 10.87 -6.37 18.09
C ILE A 815 10.53 -4.88 17.90
N ALA A 816 9.35 -4.46 18.30
CA ALA A 816 8.90 -3.08 18.19
C ALA A 816 9.82 -2.09 18.93
N SER A 817 10.59 -2.56 19.92
CA SER A 817 11.55 -1.74 20.68
C SER A 817 12.76 -1.27 19.84
N PHE A 818 13.16 -1.99 18.80
CA PHE A 818 14.35 -1.67 18.01
C PHE A 818 14.11 -1.67 16.48
N LEU A 819 13.08 -2.33 15.98
CA LEU A 819 12.78 -2.42 14.54
C LEU A 819 12.68 -1.07 13.84
N PRO A 820 12.00 -0.04 14.39
CA PRO A 820 11.93 1.26 13.74
C PRO A 820 13.33 1.86 13.49
N VAL A 821 14.25 1.71 14.43
CA VAL A 821 15.64 2.19 14.30
C VAL A 821 16.40 1.40 13.22
N TYR A 822 16.16 0.10 13.11
CA TYR A 822 16.77 -0.75 12.09
C TYR A 822 16.30 -0.38 10.68
N LEU A 823 15.01 -0.08 10.52
CA LEU A 823 14.44 0.36 9.25
C LEU A 823 14.95 1.76 8.89
N ASP A 824 14.98 2.69 9.84
CA ASP A 824 15.49 4.05 9.61
C ASP A 824 16.97 4.06 9.22
N LYS A 825 17.78 3.26 9.90
CA LYS A 825 19.21 3.09 9.58
C LYS A 825 19.48 2.19 8.37
N LYS A 826 18.44 1.68 7.70
CA LYS A 826 18.57 0.75 6.56
C LYS A 826 19.35 -0.54 6.88
N ILE A 827 19.39 -0.96 8.15
CA ILE A 827 19.94 -2.26 8.55
C ILE A 827 19.03 -3.39 8.06
N LEU A 828 17.72 -3.19 8.20
CA LEU A 828 16.70 -3.98 7.52
C LEU A 828 15.99 -3.10 6.47
N LYS A 829 15.69 -3.68 5.32
CA LYS A 829 14.90 -2.98 4.28
C LYS A 829 13.42 -2.96 4.61
N VAL A 830 12.91 -4.03 5.18
CA VAL A 830 11.50 -4.27 5.52
C VAL A 830 11.43 -5.07 6.82
N ASP A 831 10.26 -5.08 7.44
CA ASP A 831 9.98 -5.94 8.59
C ASP A 831 10.01 -7.41 8.17
N PRO A 832 10.90 -8.24 8.73
CA PRO A 832 11.03 -9.66 8.35
C PRO A 832 9.84 -10.51 8.77
N PHE A 833 8.93 -10.01 9.64
CA PHE A 833 7.68 -10.68 9.98
C PHE A 833 6.54 -10.35 9.03
N GLN A 834 6.67 -9.29 8.22
CA GLN A 834 5.70 -8.93 7.18
C GLN A 834 6.10 -9.47 5.81
N VAL A 835 7.37 -9.33 5.44
CA VAL A 835 7.92 -9.79 4.16
C VAL A 835 8.98 -10.84 4.42
N LEU A 836 8.84 -11.99 3.77
CA LEU A 836 9.75 -13.12 3.98
C LEU A 836 11.20 -12.77 3.66
N ASP A 837 12.08 -12.99 4.61
CA ASP A 837 13.53 -12.95 4.38
C ASP A 837 13.96 -14.11 3.47
N GLN A 838 14.10 -13.80 2.20
CA GLN A 838 14.47 -14.81 1.19
C GLN A 838 15.95 -15.24 1.30
N ASN A 839 16.80 -14.44 1.95
CA ASN A 839 18.24 -14.67 2.04
C ASN A 839 18.63 -15.62 3.19
N GLY A 840 17.93 -15.57 4.31
CA GLY A 840 18.17 -16.45 5.46
C GLY A 840 17.06 -17.48 5.61
N VAL A 841 15.86 -17.05 5.99
CA VAL A 841 14.70 -17.95 6.17
C VAL A 841 14.35 -18.68 4.88
N GLY A 842 14.40 -17.99 3.74
CA GLY A 842 14.14 -18.60 2.44
C GLY A 842 15.11 -19.70 2.05
N GLN A 843 16.39 -19.62 2.47
CA GLN A 843 17.34 -20.72 2.27
C GLN A 843 16.95 -21.97 3.06
N LEU A 844 16.50 -21.81 4.32
CA LEU A 844 16.02 -22.93 5.14
C LEU A 844 14.79 -23.58 4.51
N ILE A 845 13.86 -22.78 4.00
CA ILE A 845 12.67 -23.27 3.30
C ILE A 845 13.07 -24.09 2.07
N LYS A 846 13.89 -23.51 1.19
CA LYS A 846 14.38 -24.19 -0.01
C LYS A 846 15.07 -25.51 0.31
N MET A 847 15.98 -25.48 1.28
CA MET A 847 16.69 -26.67 1.74
C MET A 847 15.73 -27.75 2.24
N ALA A 848 14.72 -27.37 3.02
CA ALA A 848 13.74 -28.33 3.57
C ALA A 848 12.87 -28.94 2.47
N VAL A 849 12.45 -28.17 1.47
CA VAL A 849 11.70 -28.67 0.30
C VAL A 849 12.56 -29.67 -0.50
N GLU A 850 13.79 -29.29 -0.83
CA GLU A 850 14.70 -30.15 -1.60
C GLU A 850 15.02 -31.46 -0.87
N LYS A 851 15.40 -31.39 0.38
CA LYS A 851 15.71 -32.56 1.21
C LYS A 851 14.51 -33.46 1.44
N GLY A 852 13.37 -32.85 1.72
CA GLY A 852 12.13 -33.61 1.97
C GLY A 852 11.69 -34.38 0.72
N ARG A 853 11.68 -33.70 -0.44
CA ARG A 853 11.31 -34.35 -1.72
C ARG A 853 12.34 -35.35 -2.23
N ALA A 854 13.59 -35.24 -1.87
CA ALA A 854 14.60 -36.26 -2.17
C ALA A 854 14.29 -37.59 -1.52
N VAL A 855 13.65 -37.63 -0.35
CA VAL A 855 13.23 -38.83 0.37
C VAL A 855 11.80 -39.21 0.01
N ARG A 856 10.89 -38.26 -0.07
CA ARG A 856 9.48 -38.47 -0.42
C ARG A 856 9.13 -37.58 -1.62
N PRO A 857 9.24 -38.08 -2.85
CA PRO A 857 8.94 -37.28 -4.05
C PRO A 857 7.52 -36.71 -4.10
N THR A 858 6.57 -37.32 -3.42
CA THR A 858 5.16 -36.92 -3.30
C THR A 858 4.90 -35.96 -2.14
N LEU A 859 5.94 -35.51 -1.43
CA LEU A 859 5.81 -34.62 -0.30
C LEU A 859 5.19 -33.28 -0.73
N ARG A 860 4.01 -32.99 -0.20
CA ARG A 860 3.39 -31.68 -0.39
C ARG A 860 4.02 -30.67 0.55
N THR A 861 4.17 -29.45 0.05
CA THR A 861 4.78 -28.37 0.80
C THR A 861 3.97 -27.08 0.65
N GLY A 862 3.83 -26.34 1.72
CA GLY A 862 3.13 -25.06 1.71
C GLY A 862 3.57 -24.14 2.83
N ILE A 863 3.12 -22.89 2.76
CA ILE A 863 3.37 -21.86 3.77
C ILE A 863 2.06 -21.49 4.45
N CYS A 864 2.08 -21.22 5.75
CA CYS A 864 0.89 -20.82 6.51
C CYS A 864 1.12 -19.63 7.45
N GLY A 865 2.33 -19.07 7.50
CA GLY A 865 2.61 -17.84 8.26
C GLY A 865 2.02 -16.60 7.60
N GLU A 866 2.20 -15.44 8.22
CA GLU A 866 1.72 -14.13 7.72
C GLU A 866 2.22 -13.83 6.30
N HIS A 867 3.39 -14.32 5.94
CA HIS A 867 3.99 -14.20 4.61
C HIS A 867 3.18 -14.86 3.49
N GLY A 868 2.28 -15.79 3.81
CA GLY A 868 1.44 -16.47 2.81
C GLY A 868 0.45 -15.56 2.07
N GLY A 869 0.20 -14.37 2.58
CA GLY A 869 -0.62 -13.32 1.94
C GLY A 869 0.18 -12.14 1.39
N GLU A 870 1.50 -12.14 1.50
CA GLU A 870 2.35 -11.07 1.01
C GLU A 870 2.87 -11.41 -0.40
N PRO A 871 2.67 -10.52 -1.40
CA PRO A 871 2.91 -10.84 -2.81
C PRO A 871 4.32 -11.34 -3.16
N SER A 872 5.37 -10.72 -2.63
CA SER A 872 6.75 -11.13 -2.94
C SER A 872 7.10 -12.47 -2.32
N SER A 873 6.55 -12.75 -1.15
CA SER A 873 6.68 -14.02 -0.45
C SER A 873 5.93 -15.14 -1.17
N VAL A 874 4.73 -14.87 -1.69
CA VAL A 874 3.96 -15.81 -2.52
C VAL A 874 4.71 -16.13 -3.81
N LYS A 875 5.28 -15.14 -4.48
CA LYS A 875 6.13 -15.36 -5.67
C LYS A 875 7.36 -16.22 -5.34
N PHE A 876 7.98 -16.01 -4.19
CA PHE A 876 9.06 -16.87 -3.72
C PHE A 876 8.61 -18.33 -3.52
N CYS A 877 7.44 -18.55 -2.92
CA CYS A 877 6.88 -19.90 -2.74
C CYS A 877 6.66 -20.62 -4.08
N ALA A 878 6.12 -19.89 -5.07
CA ALA A 878 5.96 -20.41 -6.43
C ALA A 878 7.31 -20.80 -7.04
N LYS A 879 8.32 -19.92 -6.93
CA LYS A 879 9.67 -20.14 -7.47
C LYS A 879 10.40 -21.34 -6.82
N VAL A 880 10.18 -21.58 -5.53
CA VAL A 880 10.72 -22.76 -4.81
C VAL A 880 9.97 -24.03 -5.19
N GLY A 881 8.82 -23.92 -5.85
CA GLY A 881 8.00 -25.04 -6.27
C GLY A 881 7.14 -25.61 -5.15
N MET A 882 6.66 -24.77 -4.23
CA MET A 882 5.66 -25.19 -3.24
C MET A 882 4.32 -25.51 -3.90
N ASP A 883 3.51 -26.31 -3.22
CA ASP A 883 2.20 -26.72 -3.70
C ASP A 883 1.11 -25.72 -3.33
N TYR A 884 1.25 -25.04 -2.17
CA TYR A 884 0.27 -24.04 -1.74
C TYR A 884 0.87 -22.90 -0.91
N ALA A 885 0.19 -21.77 -0.95
CA ALA A 885 0.35 -20.66 -0.01
C ALA A 885 -0.97 -20.44 0.73
N SER A 886 -0.91 -20.30 2.05
CA SER A 886 -2.09 -20.10 2.90
C SER A 886 -2.04 -18.74 3.61
N CYS A 887 -3.14 -18.02 3.57
CA CYS A 887 -3.25 -16.67 4.11
C CYS A 887 -4.64 -16.42 4.73
N SER A 888 -4.82 -15.29 5.38
CA SER A 888 -6.13 -14.88 5.89
C SER A 888 -7.16 -14.75 4.75
N PRO A 889 -8.47 -14.90 5.02
CA PRO A 889 -9.52 -14.93 3.99
C PRO A 889 -9.48 -13.75 3.01
N PHE A 890 -9.30 -12.53 3.51
CA PHE A 890 -9.27 -11.31 2.70
C PHE A 890 -7.96 -11.15 1.89
N ARG A 891 -6.92 -11.90 2.21
CA ARG A 891 -5.67 -11.94 1.44
C ARG A 891 -5.70 -12.95 0.28
N VAL A 892 -6.69 -13.83 0.22
CA VAL A 892 -6.80 -14.86 -0.82
C VAL A 892 -6.76 -14.28 -2.24
N PRO A 893 -7.51 -13.24 -2.60
CA PRO A 893 -7.43 -12.66 -3.94
C PRO A 893 -6.05 -12.08 -4.27
N ILE A 894 -5.40 -11.45 -3.30
CA ILE A 894 -4.05 -10.87 -3.44
C ILE A 894 -3.04 -11.97 -3.71
N ALA A 895 -3.09 -13.06 -2.93
CA ALA A 895 -2.21 -14.20 -3.11
C ALA A 895 -2.45 -14.91 -4.44
N ARG A 896 -3.72 -15.02 -4.91
CA ARG A 896 -4.07 -15.59 -6.21
C ARG A 896 -3.45 -14.79 -7.36
N LEU A 897 -3.55 -13.47 -7.31
CA LEU A 897 -2.93 -12.60 -8.31
C LEU A 897 -1.41 -12.70 -8.27
N ALA A 898 -0.79 -12.69 -7.09
CA ALA A 898 0.66 -12.82 -6.95
C ALA A 898 1.17 -14.18 -7.48
N ALA A 899 0.45 -15.27 -7.20
CA ALA A 899 0.76 -16.60 -7.69
C ALA A 899 0.64 -16.69 -9.22
N ALA A 900 -0.39 -16.06 -9.81
CA ALA A 900 -0.55 -15.99 -11.26
C ALA A 900 0.57 -15.16 -11.91
N GLN A 901 0.94 -14.04 -11.32
CA GLN A 901 2.06 -13.22 -11.79
C GLN A 901 3.37 -14.02 -11.77
N ALA A 902 3.65 -14.76 -10.72
CA ALA A 902 4.84 -15.61 -10.65
C ALA A 902 4.88 -16.64 -11.78
N ALA A 903 3.74 -17.27 -12.10
CA ALA A 903 3.63 -18.24 -13.20
C ALA A 903 3.73 -17.61 -14.59
N VAL A 904 3.41 -16.32 -14.74
CA VAL A 904 3.53 -15.57 -16.00
C VAL A 904 4.95 -15.06 -16.21
N GLU A 905 5.67 -14.74 -15.13
CA GLU A 905 7.07 -14.30 -15.14
C GLU A 905 8.06 -15.43 -15.52
N GLU A 906 7.69 -16.72 -15.30
CA GLU A 906 8.45 -17.90 -15.72
C GLU A 906 8.37 -18.11 -17.26
#